data_8d35706910ce1e5fd81dcf774218cdca
#
_entry.id   8d35706910ce1e5fd81dcf774218cdca
#
_cell.length_a   1.000
_cell.length_b   1.000
_cell.length_c   1.000
_cell.angle_alpha   90.00
_cell.angle_beta   90.00
_cell.angle_gamma   90.00
#
_symmetry.space_group_name_H-M   'P 1'
#
loop_
_entity.id
_entity.type
_entity.pdbx_description
1 polymer ?
#
loop_
_entity_poly.entity_id
_entity_poly.type
_entity_poly.pdbx_seq_one_letter_code
_entity_poly.pdbx_strand_id
1 'polypeptide(L)'
;MEEYSDRTPADVAWYPMVPIRDVVIFPFTKVAFKIGRSGSVRALEQALATDRTIFLATQHDATVDEPSPNQIYGVGTLGKILQSQKQDNGQIKVVVEGRERATTVRVENTDGAFLALVRRAPIVNEEGTRLDALIQKVGQLVEQHLRLAPDTQTDALQTALRNQEPSHLADALASQLKISVEDKQGLLEIFSTQARLQRLIELLETEIEKRQLDRTIQTRVKRQMEKAQKEYYLNEQIKAIHKELGRKDEKAELEELKKKIEEAGMTDEAKEKAMQELHRLEAMPPMSAEGTVSRTYIDWLLSVPWKQKSKEIKDLTKAEEVLNEDHFGLEKIKERILEYLAVRQLVKNPRGSILCFVGPPGVGKTSLGKSIARATGRKFVRLSLGGVRDEAEIRGHRRTYIGALPGQIIQMMKKAGAVNPVLLLDEVDKLGADFRGDPSAALLEVLDPEQNHTFQDHYLDVEYDLSKVFFIATANVLHTIPPALQDRLEILRLSGYTEREKLEIAKRHLVPKQADGNGLKADQLDFTDEGILEVIRHYTRESGVRNLEREIGSCCRKIARKFVSEQSGETVTATIDAERVREMLGPIKFRQQGIAEQSEIGLATGLAWTEVGGEVLQIEATLIKGRGGVTLTGKLGEVMQESAQAALTCIKARAERLAMSLDFIRKRDLHIHIPEGAIPKDGPSAGITMATAMASALSRVPVRRNVAMTGEITLRGRVLPIGGVKEKLLAAHRFGIDTIILPKDNEKDLVEVPEEIRDALSINLVETIDEVLAFALEDACPTDAAATEAPPLWTTEPPTQGIQTS
;
A
#
# COMPACT_ATOMS: atom_id res chain seq x y z
N MET A 1 15.89 7.49 31.90
CA MET A 1 15.24 7.18 33.20
C MET A 1 16.10 7.74 34.32
N GLU A 2 16.28 9.05 34.36
CA GLU A 2 16.99 9.75 35.48
C GLU A 2 16.80 11.24 35.19
N GLU A 3 15.67 11.81 35.65
CA GLU A 3 15.49 13.27 35.84
C GLU A 3 14.06 13.59 36.33
N TYR A 4 13.57 12.80 37.33
CA TYR A 4 12.30 13.11 38.03
C TYR A 4 12.39 12.76 39.49
N SER A 5 13.41 13.29 40.16
CA SER A 5 13.51 13.17 41.63
C SER A 5 13.69 14.53 42.28
N ASP A 6 12.71 15.42 42.11
CA ASP A 6 12.56 16.54 43.04
C ASP A 6 11.20 17.23 42.84
N ARG A 7 10.10 16.58 43.25
CA ARG A 7 8.82 17.26 43.49
C ARG A 7 8.15 16.70 44.74
N THR A 8 7.79 17.61 45.60
CA THR A 8 7.20 17.47 46.92
C THR A 8 5.95 16.58 46.99
N PRO A 9 5.63 15.97 48.13
CA PRO A 9 4.46 15.06 48.32
C PRO A 9 3.07 15.69 48.16
N ALA A 10 2.98 16.96 47.79
CA ALA A 10 1.73 17.73 47.72
C ALA A 10 0.87 17.48 46.45
N ASP A 11 1.41 16.81 45.42
CA ASP A 11 0.73 16.69 44.11
C ASP A 11 -0.09 15.40 43.94
N VAL A 12 -0.15 14.52 44.91
CA VAL A 12 -0.86 13.24 44.82
C VAL A 12 -1.95 13.18 45.92
N ALA A 13 -3.18 12.99 45.50
CA ALA A 13 -4.32 12.89 46.43
C ALA A 13 -5.38 11.90 45.94
N TRP A 14 -6.16 11.40 46.89
CA TRP A 14 -7.30 10.53 46.61
C TRP A 14 -8.52 11.33 46.21
N TYR A 15 -9.20 10.94 45.14
CA TYR A 15 -10.47 11.52 44.71
C TYR A 15 -11.47 10.40 44.35
N PRO A 16 -12.77 10.61 44.63
CA PRO A 16 -13.82 9.77 44.09
C PRO A 16 -13.76 9.79 42.55
N MET A 17 -13.84 8.61 41.93
CA MET A 17 -13.69 8.46 40.50
C MET A 17 -14.97 7.94 39.84
N VAL A 18 -15.35 8.55 38.73
CA VAL A 18 -16.47 8.10 37.90
C VAL A 18 -15.97 7.75 36.52
N PRO A 19 -16.07 6.47 36.11
CA PRO A 19 -15.81 6.06 34.75
C PRO A 19 -16.90 6.56 33.80
N ILE A 20 -16.49 7.23 32.71
CA ILE A 20 -17.40 7.76 31.69
C ILE A 20 -17.32 6.89 30.43
N ARG A 21 -18.46 6.64 29.79
CA ARG A 21 -18.55 5.68 28.66
C ARG A 21 -18.02 6.23 27.34
N ASP A 22 -18.55 7.37 26.91
CA ASP A 22 -18.50 7.87 25.54
C ASP A 22 -18.13 9.35 25.42
N VAL A 23 -17.72 9.96 26.53
CA VAL A 23 -17.35 11.38 26.55
C VAL A 23 -16.01 11.57 27.25
N VAL A 24 -15.13 12.31 26.61
CA VAL A 24 -13.89 12.79 27.23
C VAL A 24 -14.10 14.21 27.73
N ILE A 25 -13.82 14.43 28.98
CA ILE A 25 -13.97 15.74 29.62
C ILE A 25 -12.63 16.45 29.63
N PHE A 26 -12.59 17.62 29.03
CA PHE A 26 -11.38 18.46 29.00
C PHE A 26 -11.39 19.49 30.13
N PRO A 27 -10.21 19.95 30.57
CA PRO A 27 -10.11 21.12 31.46
C PRO A 27 -10.85 22.33 30.86
N PHE A 28 -11.38 23.15 31.74
CA PHE A 28 -12.10 24.40 31.45
C PHE A 28 -13.39 24.23 30.63
N THR A 29 -13.87 22.98 30.47
CA THR A 29 -15.12 22.69 29.78
C THR A 29 -16.23 22.31 30.76
N LYS A 30 -17.45 22.73 30.45
CA LYS A 30 -18.64 22.34 31.22
C LYS A 30 -19.42 21.29 30.48
N VAL A 31 -19.57 20.13 31.09
CA VAL A 31 -20.25 18.99 30.50
C VAL A 31 -21.36 18.49 31.41
N ALA A 32 -22.54 18.25 30.82
CA ALA A 32 -23.66 17.64 31.49
C ALA A 32 -23.80 16.18 31.06
N PHE A 33 -23.81 15.25 31.99
CA PHE A 33 -24.02 13.82 31.73
C PHE A 33 -24.86 13.17 32.81
N LYS A 34 -25.29 11.93 32.56
CA LYS A 34 -26.13 11.18 33.51
C LYS A 34 -25.33 10.08 34.15
N ILE A 35 -25.46 9.92 35.42
CA ILE A 35 -24.86 8.85 36.22
C ILE A 35 -25.98 7.92 36.69
N GLY A 36 -25.87 6.64 36.39
CA GLY A 36 -26.88 5.63 36.74
C GLY A 36 -26.31 4.37 37.42
N ARG A 37 -24.98 4.14 37.31
CA ARG A 37 -24.32 2.99 37.94
C ARG A 37 -24.22 3.19 39.44
N SER A 38 -24.50 2.14 40.21
CA SER A 38 -24.51 2.20 41.72
C SER A 38 -23.17 2.68 42.28
N GLY A 39 -22.04 2.19 41.75
CA GLY A 39 -20.69 2.61 42.14
C GLY A 39 -20.41 4.08 41.81
N SER A 40 -20.81 4.54 40.62
CA SER A 40 -20.63 5.93 40.20
C SER A 40 -21.51 6.90 40.97
N VAL A 41 -22.71 6.47 41.37
CA VAL A 41 -23.61 7.27 42.23
C VAL A 41 -22.98 7.46 43.63
N ARG A 42 -22.43 6.39 44.23
CA ARG A 42 -21.73 6.46 45.52
C ARG A 42 -20.48 7.36 45.45
N ALA A 43 -19.67 7.23 44.40
CA ALA A 43 -18.51 8.10 44.18
C ALA A 43 -18.94 9.57 44.08
N LEU A 44 -20.07 9.85 43.41
CA LEU A 44 -20.63 11.19 43.30
C LEU A 44 -21.09 11.71 44.67
N GLU A 45 -21.79 10.88 45.46
CA GLU A 45 -22.26 11.24 46.81
C GLU A 45 -21.08 11.55 47.76
N GLN A 46 -20.01 10.75 47.67
CA GLN A 46 -18.76 11.02 48.40
C GLN A 46 -18.14 12.37 47.98
N ALA A 47 -18.09 12.65 46.67
CA ALA A 47 -17.57 13.92 46.16
C ALA A 47 -18.43 15.13 46.64
N LEU A 48 -19.77 14.96 46.70
CA LEU A 48 -20.68 16.01 47.17
C LEU A 48 -20.58 16.25 48.67
N ALA A 49 -20.20 15.23 49.45
CA ALA A 49 -20.00 15.34 50.89
C ALA A 49 -18.68 16.01 51.30
N THR A 50 -17.74 16.12 50.33
CA THR A 50 -16.41 16.74 50.55
C THR A 50 -16.33 18.10 49.83
N ASP A 51 -15.33 18.32 49.04
CA ASP A 51 -15.03 19.58 48.35
C ASP A 51 -15.71 19.71 46.96
N ARG A 52 -16.57 18.74 46.59
CA ARG A 52 -17.23 18.60 45.26
C ARG A 52 -16.26 18.38 44.10
N THR A 53 -15.07 17.89 44.38
CA THR A 53 -14.09 17.53 43.36
C THR A 53 -14.22 16.04 43.06
N ILE A 54 -14.23 15.72 41.78
CA ILE A 54 -14.38 14.35 41.31
C ILE A 54 -13.38 14.09 40.17
N PHE A 55 -12.81 12.89 40.13
CA PHE A 55 -11.96 12.48 39.01
C PHE A 55 -12.78 11.74 37.95
N LEU A 56 -12.65 12.19 36.70
CA LEU A 56 -13.41 11.73 35.55
C LEU A 56 -12.47 11.14 34.55
N ALA A 57 -12.58 9.84 34.28
CA ALA A 57 -11.78 9.17 33.30
C ALA A 57 -12.67 8.33 32.36
N THR A 58 -12.34 8.31 31.07
CA THR A 58 -13.10 7.58 30.05
C THR A 58 -12.75 6.11 30.11
N GLN A 59 -13.69 5.21 29.81
CA GLN A 59 -13.42 3.79 29.67
C GLN A 59 -13.03 3.44 28.21
N HIS A 60 -12.25 2.38 28.03
CA HIS A 60 -11.79 1.95 26.69
C HIS A 60 -12.94 1.47 25.81
N ASP A 61 -13.90 0.76 26.39
CA ASP A 61 -15.04 0.22 25.68
C ASP A 61 -16.35 0.70 26.32
N ALA A 62 -17.13 1.47 25.56
CA ALA A 62 -18.39 2.05 26.01
C ALA A 62 -19.48 0.99 26.30
N THR A 63 -19.34 -0.24 25.80
CA THR A 63 -20.32 -1.32 25.95
C THR A 63 -20.25 -2.02 27.32
N VAL A 64 -19.11 -1.89 28.01
CA VAL A 64 -18.90 -2.54 29.31
C VAL A 64 -19.64 -1.78 30.40
N ASP A 65 -20.57 -2.47 31.10
CA ASP A 65 -21.36 -1.84 32.17
C ASP A 65 -20.55 -1.60 33.45
N GLU A 66 -19.72 -2.54 33.85
CA GLU A 66 -18.86 -2.45 35.03
C GLU A 66 -17.39 -2.61 34.64
N PRO A 67 -16.70 -1.54 34.28
CA PRO A 67 -15.32 -1.62 33.84
C PRO A 67 -14.39 -1.94 35.02
N SER A 68 -13.41 -2.83 34.77
CA SER A 68 -12.30 -3.01 35.69
C SER A 68 -11.32 -1.83 35.62
N PRO A 69 -10.49 -1.59 36.62
CA PRO A 69 -9.51 -0.50 36.58
C PRO A 69 -8.62 -0.46 35.36
N ASN A 70 -8.28 -1.62 34.79
CA ASN A 70 -7.45 -1.73 33.57
C ASN A 70 -8.23 -1.39 32.27
N GLN A 71 -9.54 -1.26 32.35
CA GLN A 71 -10.40 -0.88 31.20
C GLN A 71 -10.74 0.63 31.21
N ILE A 72 -10.06 1.40 32.03
CA ILE A 72 -10.26 2.85 32.17
C ILE A 72 -8.94 3.53 31.80
N TYR A 73 -9.00 4.60 31.05
CA TYR A 73 -7.81 5.36 30.68
C TYR A 73 -7.09 5.92 31.88
N GLY A 74 -5.78 5.88 31.87
CA GLY A 74 -4.92 6.32 32.97
C GLY A 74 -4.87 7.85 33.16
N VAL A 75 -5.22 8.61 32.11
CA VAL A 75 -5.30 10.08 32.18
C VAL A 75 -6.75 10.51 32.14
N GLY A 76 -7.13 11.34 33.05
CA GLY A 76 -8.47 11.91 33.16
C GLY A 76 -8.45 13.37 33.60
N THR A 77 -9.60 13.89 33.96
CA THR A 77 -9.78 15.29 34.37
C THR A 77 -10.37 15.36 35.77
N LEU A 78 -9.74 16.14 36.65
CA LEU A 78 -10.32 16.57 37.89
C LEU A 78 -11.36 17.64 37.60
N GLY A 79 -12.62 17.36 37.97
CA GLY A 79 -13.74 18.24 37.71
C GLY A 79 -14.42 18.68 39.00
N LYS A 80 -14.99 19.88 39.00
CA LYS A 80 -15.80 20.40 40.07
C LYS A 80 -17.28 20.26 39.74
N ILE A 81 -18.06 19.64 40.63
CA ILE A 81 -19.49 19.46 40.46
C ILE A 81 -20.18 20.80 40.69
N LEU A 82 -20.83 21.34 39.65
CA LEU A 82 -21.57 22.59 39.70
C LEU A 82 -23.01 22.38 40.14
N GLN A 83 -23.65 21.36 39.52
CA GLN A 83 -25.05 21.02 39.80
C GLN A 83 -25.26 19.51 39.78
N SER A 84 -26.10 18.99 40.60
CA SER A 84 -26.59 17.63 40.62
C SER A 84 -28.09 17.58 40.78
N GLN A 85 -28.82 16.89 39.91
CA GLN A 85 -30.27 16.77 39.97
C GLN A 85 -30.64 15.28 39.84
N LYS A 86 -31.29 14.75 40.87
CA LYS A 86 -31.82 13.39 40.86
C LYS A 86 -33.07 13.35 39.98
N GLN A 87 -33.14 12.36 39.09
CA GLN A 87 -34.26 12.12 38.19
C GLN A 87 -35.14 10.99 38.74
N ASP A 88 -36.42 10.98 38.34
CA ASP A 88 -37.42 10.00 38.82
C ASP A 88 -37.06 8.54 38.48
N ASN A 89 -36.20 8.32 37.48
CA ASN A 89 -35.69 7.00 37.09
C ASN A 89 -34.46 6.52 37.88
N GLY A 90 -34.10 7.21 38.97
CA GLY A 90 -32.97 6.87 39.82
C GLY A 90 -31.59 7.32 39.28
N GLN A 91 -31.54 7.88 38.09
CA GLN A 91 -30.32 8.48 37.53
C GLN A 91 -30.09 9.89 38.06
N ILE A 92 -28.83 10.30 38.16
CA ILE A 92 -28.47 11.66 38.60
C ILE A 92 -27.89 12.40 37.39
N LYS A 93 -28.52 13.47 36.97
CA LYS A 93 -27.95 14.40 35.99
C LYS A 93 -26.99 15.33 36.71
N VAL A 94 -25.72 15.33 36.23
CA VAL A 94 -24.65 16.11 36.85
C VAL A 94 -24.08 17.07 35.81
N VAL A 95 -23.79 18.29 36.22
CA VAL A 95 -23.04 19.27 35.49
C VAL A 95 -21.70 19.43 36.18
N VAL A 96 -20.63 19.10 35.44
CA VAL A 96 -19.27 19.20 35.98
C VAL A 96 -18.48 20.17 35.12
N GLU A 97 -17.64 20.96 35.77
CA GLU A 97 -16.63 21.79 35.13
C GLU A 97 -15.25 21.12 35.29
N GLY A 98 -14.61 20.72 34.18
CA GLY A 98 -13.23 20.22 34.21
C GLY A 98 -12.29 21.32 34.73
N ARG A 99 -11.35 20.97 35.59
CA ARG A 99 -10.38 21.92 36.17
C ARG A 99 -8.96 21.64 35.68
N GLU A 100 -8.47 20.45 35.93
CA GLU A 100 -7.06 20.09 35.71
C GLU A 100 -6.97 18.66 35.15
N ARG A 101 -5.94 18.42 34.36
CA ARG A 101 -5.56 17.05 33.99
C ARG A 101 -4.92 16.34 35.16
N ALA A 102 -5.19 15.05 35.29
CA ALA A 102 -4.53 14.23 36.29
C ALA A 102 -4.26 12.82 35.74
N THR A 103 -3.16 12.24 36.18
CA THR A 103 -2.77 10.87 35.82
C THR A 103 -3.04 9.97 37.01
N THR A 104 -3.69 8.85 36.76
CA THR A 104 -3.99 7.82 37.77
C THR A 104 -2.71 7.11 38.19
N VAL A 105 -2.43 7.07 39.46
CA VAL A 105 -1.34 6.31 40.06
C VAL A 105 -1.83 4.94 40.52
N ARG A 106 -3.03 4.91 41.15
CA ARG A 106 -3.66 3.71 41.66
C ARG A 106 -5.17 3.91 41.74
N VAL A 107 -5.92 2.86 41.44
CA VAL A 107 -7.38 2.83 41.62
C VAL A 107 -7.71 1.74 42.59
N GLU A 108 -8.54 2.08 43.61
CA GLU A 108 -9.10 1.15 44.56
C GLU A 108 -10.61 1.12 44.43
N ASN A 109 -11.17 -0.05 44.60
CA ASN A 109 -12.61 -0.21 44.64
C ASN A 109 -13.01 -0.42 46.12
N THR A 110 -13.62 0.59 46.72
CA THR A 110 -14.06 0.56 48.11
C THR A 110 -15.59 0.59 48.12
N ASP A 111 -16.22 -0.44 48.69
CA ASP A 111 -17.68 -0.61 48.76
C ASP A 111 -18.39 -0.44 47.38
N GLY A 112 -17.73 -0.84 46.27
CA GLY A 112 -18.26 -0.72 44.93
C GLY A 112 -18.18 0.67 44.31
N ALA A 113 -17.53 1.65 44.98
CA ALA A 113 -17.15 2.94 44.40
C ALA A 113 -15.65 2.97 44.09
N PHE A 114 -15.26 3.57 42.98
CA PHE A 114 -13.86 3.77 42.64
C PHE A 114 -13.31 5.01 43.35
N LEU A 115 -12.17 4.80 44.01
CA LEU A 115 -11.32 5.87 44.53
C LEU A 115 -9.99 5.82 43.73
N ALA A 116 -9.62 6.93 43.12
CA ALA A 116 -8.38 7.05 42.38
C ALA A 116 -7.37 7.92 43.12
N LEU A 117 -6.18 7.38 43.32
CA LEU A 117 -5.01 8.15 43.69
C LEU A 117 -4.46 8.78 42.44
N VAL A 118 -4.60 10.07 42.29
CA VAL A 118 -4.20 10.78 41.08
C VAL A 118 -3.10 11.79 41.37
N ARG A 119 -2.20 11.94 40.38
CA ARG A 119 -1.18 12.98 40.33
C ARG A 119 -1.66 14.07 39.40
N ARG A 120 -1.72 15.30 39.89
CA ARG A 120 -2.02 16.47 39.09
C ARG A 120 -0.94 16.66 38.02
N ALA A 121 -1.32 16.91 36.77
CA ALA A 121 -0.41 17.16 35.71
C ALA A 121 -0.21 18.65 35.51
N PRO A 122 1.03 19.17 35.60
CA PRO A 122 1.30 20.58 35.36
C PRO A 122 1.00 20.93 33.89
N ILE A 123 0.44 22.12 33.66
CA ILE A 123 0.33 22.68 32.32
C ILE A 123 1.71 23.11 31.90
N VAL A 124 2.26 22.47 30.86
CA VAL A 124 3.52 22.89 30.26
C VAL A 124 3.21 24.02 29.29
N ASN A 125 3.39 25.26 29.71
CA ASN A 125 3.27 26.43 28.86
C ASN A 125 4.62 26.64 28.15
N GLU A 126 4.63 26.41 26.85
CA GLU A 126 5.73 26.70 25.95
C GLU A 126 5.44 28.06 25.31
N GLU A 127 6.33 29.03 25.47
CA GLU A 127 6.23 30.35 24.81
C GLU A 127 7.17 30.40 23.60
N GLY A 128 6.70 30.97 22.49
CA GLY A 128 7.56 31.18 21.30
C GLY A 128 6.79 31.33 20.00
N THR A 129 7.45 31.90 19.00
CA THR A 129 6.92 32.14 17.63
C THR A 129 6.32 30.92 16.95
N ARG A 130 6.74 29.72 17.35
CA ARG A 130 6.23 28.44 16.83
C ARG A 130 4.81 28.15 17.36
N LEU A 131 4.53 28.51 18.60
CA LEU A 131 3.21 28.35 19.23
C LEU A 131 2.19 29.28 18.54
N ASP A 132 2.56 30.55 18.30
CA ASP A 132 1.71 31.52 17.62
C ASP A 132 1.36 31.07 16.20
N ALA A 133 2.32 30.51 15.48
CA ALA A 133 2.08 29.95 14.14
C ALA A 133 1.07 28.77 14.16
N LEU A 134 1.15 27.89 15.17
CA LEU A 134 0.22 26.78 15.34
C LEU A 134 -1.19 27.28 15.67
N ILE A 135 -1.33 28.29 16.55
CA ILE A 135 -2.61 28.90 16.89
C ILE A 135 -3.25 29.51 15.64
N GLN A 136 -2.47 30.22 14.85
CA GLN A 136 -2.93 30.85 13.61
C GLN A 136 -3.39 29.79 12.59
N LYS A 137 -2.63 28.68 12.45
CA LYS A 137 -2.98 27.58 11.57
C LYS A 137 -4.27 26.88 12.04
N VAL A 138 -4.41 26.63 13.35
CA VAL A 138 -5.64 26.07 13.92
C VAL A 138 -6.83 26.96 13.62
N GLY A 139 -6.71 28.28 13.81
CA GLY A 139 -7.76 29.24 13.49
C GLY A 139 -8.22 29.14 12.03
N GLN A 140 -7.27 29.11 11.09
CA GLN A 140 -7.57 28.96 9.67
C GLN A 140 -8.30 27.65 9.35
N LEU A 141 -7.85 26.54 9.92
CA LEU A 141 -8.47 25.22 9.72
C LEU A 141 -9.87 25.15 10.33
N VAL A 142 -10.09 25.71 11.51
CA VAL A 142 -11.43 25.79 12.10
C VAL A 142 -12.36 26.64 11.26
N GLU A 143 -11.91 27.77 10.74
CA GLU A 143 -12.73 28.56 9.81
C GLU A 143 -13.06 27.80 8.53
N GLN A 144 -12.10 27.06 7.98
CA GLN A 144 -12.31 26.20 6.81
C GLN A 144 -13.30 25.08 7.11
N HIS A 145 -13.19 24.45 8.26
CA HIS A 145 -14.11 23.42 8.75
C HIS A 145 -15.54 23.99 8.89
N LEU A 146 -15.69 25.20 9.46
CA LEU A 146 -16.98 25.86 9.62
C LEU A 146 -17.65 26.23 8.27
N ARG A 147 -16.89 26.63 7.27
CA ARG A 147 -17.41 26.90 5.91
C ARG A 147 -17.96 25.65 5.23
N LEU A 148 -17.47 24.47 5.61
CA LEU A 148 -17.93 23.18 5.08
C LEU A 148 -19.12 22.60 5.85
N ALA A 149 -19.42 23.10 7.04
CA ALA A 149 -20.48 22.63 7.92
C ALA A 149 -21.49 23.74 8.24
N PRO A 150 -22.64 23.79 7.57
CA PRO A 150 -23.67 24.79 7.88
C PRO A 150 -24.52 24.48 9.12
N ASP A 151 -24.17 23.49 9.94
CA ASP A 151 -24.95 23.01 11.08
C ASP A 151 -24.66 23.74 12.40
N THR A 152 -25.63 23.75 13.28
CA THR A 152 -25.86 24.36 14.60
C THR A 152 -24.70 24.36 15.62
N GLN A 153 -23.52 23.88 15.32
CA GLN A 153 -22.32 23.88 16.19
C GLN A 153 -21.36 25.04 15.87
N THR A 154 -21.68 25.91 14.93
CA THR A 154 -20.87 27.04 14.50
C THR A 154 -20.54 27.97 15.67
N ASP A 155 -21.53 28.25 16.55
CA ASP A 155 -21.37 29.18 17.64
C ASP A 155 -20.45 28.66 18.74
N ALA A 156 -20.47 27.35 19.02
CA ALA A 156 -19.62 26.73 20.05
C ALA A 156 -18.14 26.74 19.64
N LEU A 157 -17.84 26.40 18.38
CA LEU A 157 -16.48 26.45 17.85
C LEU A 157 -15.94 27.89 17.71
N GLN A 158 -16.80 28.83 17.30
CA GLN A 158 -16.42 30.25 17.26
C GLN A 158 -16.17 30.83 18.67
N THR A 159 -16.95 30.39 19.65
CA THR A 159 -16.73 30.78 21.03
C THR A 159 -15.43 30.18 21.57
N ALA A 160 -15.10 28.94 21.22
CA ALA A 160 -13.83 28.29 21.57
C ALA A 160 -12.63 29.04 21.03
N LEU A 161 -12.70 29.59 19.80
CA LEU A 161 -11.62 30.38 19.15
C LEU A 161 -11.33 31.70 19.87
N ARG A 162 -12.23 32.20 20.71
CA ARG A 162 -12.02 33.47 21.44
C ARG A 162 -11.16 33.32 22.71
N ASN A 163 -10.78 32.07 23.06
CA ASN A 163 -9.88 31.84 24.19
C ASN A 163 -8.47 32.33 23.83
N GLN A 164 -7.94 33.20 24.66
CA GLN A 164 -6.62 33.81 24.47
C GLN A 164 -5.49 32.92 24.96
N GLU A 165 -5.75 32.00 25.87
CA GLU A 165 -4.76 31.09 26.40
C GLU A 165 -4.63 29.84 25.56
N PRO A 166 -3.43 29.52 25.00
CA PRO A 166 -3.25 28.42 24.04
C PRO A 166 -3.72 27.04 24.52
N SER A 167 -3.52 26.73 25.78
CA SER A 167 -3.96 25.46 26.36
C SER A 167 -5.48 25.37 26.46
N HIS A 168 -6.14 26.46 26.86
CA HIS A 168 -7.60 26.54 26.92
C HIS A 168 -8.24 26.50 25.54
N LEU A 169 -7.60 27.14 24.54
CA LEU A 169 -8.02 27.10 23.16
C LEU A 169 -8.02 25.65 22.63
N ALA A 170 -6.92 24.94 22.82
CA ALA A 170 -6.79 23.56 22.36
C ALA A 170 -7.84 22.63 23.00
N ASP A 171 -8.08 22.76 24.32
CA ASP A 171 -9.03 21.94 25.05
C ASP A 171 -10.49 22.28 24.71
N ALA A 172 -10.81 23.56 24.55
CA ALA A 172 -12.13 23.99 24.12
C ALA A 172 -12.46 23.49 22.69
N LEU A 173 -11.53 23.59 21.76
CA LEU A 173 -11.71 23.05 20.41
C LEU A 173 -11.84 21.54 20.39
N ALA A 174 -10.96 20.82 21.12
CA ALA A 174 -11.01 19.35 21.21
C ALA A 174 -12.36 18.86 21.77
N SER A 175 -12.95 19.57 22.73
CA SER A 175 -14.26 19.21 23.29
C SER A 175 -15.40 19.31 22.28
N GLN A 176 -15.34 20.29 21.36
CA GLN A 176 -16.42 20.60 20.41
C GLN A 176 -16.29 19.84 19.08
N LEU A 177 -15.11 19.32 18.74
CA LEU A 177 -14.93 18.54 17.51
C LEU A 177 -15.66 17.19 17.59
N LYS A 178 -16.26 16.79 16.46
CA LYS A 178 -16.91 15.48 16.28
C LYS A 178 -15.89 14.45 15.81
N ILE A 179 -14.95 14.11 16.65
CA ILE A 179 -13.94 13.08 16.44
C ILE A 179 -14.18 11.90 17.38
N SER A 180 -13.48 10.78 17.16
CA SER A 180 -13.61 9.57 17.97
C SER A 180 -13.27 9.82 19.45
N VAL A 181 -13.76 8.96 20.33
CA VAL A 181 -13.43 9.03 21.75
C VAL A 181 -11.94 8.79 21.97
N GLU A 182 -11.36 7.87 21.20
CA GLU A 182 -9.94 7.56 21.22
C GLU A 182 -9.08 8.77 20.83
N ASP A 183 -9.45 9.49 19.77
CA ASP A 183 -8.73 10.72 19.37
C ASP A 183 -8.86 11.83 20.40
N LYS A 184 -10.05 11.99 21.01
CA LYS A 184 -10.25 12.95 22.10
C LYS A 184 -9.39 12.58 23.31
N GLN A 185 -9.37 11.31 23.67
CA GLN A 185 -8.55 10.82 24.78
C GLN A 185 -7.05 11.02 24.49
N GLY A 186 -6.61 10.71 23.26
CA GLY A 186 -5.23 10.99 22.83
C GLY A 186 -4.86 12.47 22.98
N LEU A 187 -5.78 13.39 22.68
CA LEU A 187 -5.57 14.83 22.91
C LEU A 187 -5.51 15.18 24.42
N LEU A 188 -6.28 14.50 25.26
CA LEU A 188 -6.24 14.70 26.70
C LEU A 188 -4.91 14.22 27.30
N GLU A 189 -4.33 13.16 26.78
CA GLU A 189 -3.07 12.56 27.24
C GLU A 189 -1.82 13.37 26.85
N ILE A 190 -1.94 14.28 25.88
CA ILE A 190 -0.85 15.17 25.49
C ILE A 190 -0.75 16.35 26.45
N PHE A 191 0.29 16.40 27.28
CA PHE A 191 0.50 17.47 28.28
C PHE A 191 1.12 18.75 27.66
N SER A 192 2.00 18.61 26.66
CA SER A 192 2.57 19.75 25.93
C SER A 192 1.49 20.45 25.09
N THR A 193 1.34 21.75 25.28
CA THR A 193 0.38 22.57 24.54
C THR A 193 0.69 22.60 23.05
N GLN A 194 1.98 22.67 22.69
CA GLN A 194 2.43 22.66 21.30
C GLN A 194 2.12 21.34 20.60
N ALA A 195 2.44 20.22 21.23
CA ALA A 195 2.16 18.89 20.67
C ALA A 195 0.64 18.64 20.53
N ARG A 196 -0.17 19.13 21.48
CA ARG A 196 -1.63 19.03 21.43
C ARG A 196 -2.22 19.84 20.27
N LEU A 197 -1.73 21.07 20.03
CA LEU A 197 -2.15 21.88 18.90
C LEU A 197 -1.72 21.25 17.56
N GLN A 198 -0.53 20.62 17.49
CA GLN A 198 -0.12 19.87 16.31
C GLN A 198 -1.05 18.69 16.01
N ARG A 199 -1.38 17.90 17.06
CA ARG A 199 -2.31 16.79 16.87
C ARG A 199 -3.71 17.26 16.50
N LEU A 200 -4.15 18.40 17.04
CA LEU A 200 -5.42 19.01 16.69
C LEU A 200 -5.46 19.45 15.21
N ILE A 201 -4.35 19.97 14.68
CA ILE A 201 -4.21 20.31 13.25
C ILE A 201 -4.38 19.08 12.37
N GLU A 202 -3.71 17.97 12.68
CA GLU A 202 -3.83 16.72 11.92
C GLU A 202 -5.27 16.21 11.88
N LEU A 203 -5.95 16.23 13.04
CA LEU A 203 -7.34 15.80 13.13
C LEU A 203 -8.29 16.73 12.38
N LEU A 204 -8.05 18.04 12.41
CA LEU A 204 -8.83 19.01 11.65
C LEU A 204 -8.64 18.85 10.15
N GLU A 205 -7.41 18.65 9.68
CA GLU A 205 -7.11 18.40 8.28
C GLU A 205 -7.84 17.14 7.78
N THR A 206 -7.78 16.05 8.54
CA THR A 206 -8.51 14.80 8.23
C THR A 206 -10.03 15.00 8.17
N GLU A 207 -10.61 15.72 9.14
CA GLU A 207 -12.06 16.00 9.15
C GLU A 207 -12.49 16.94 8.02
N ILE A 208 -11.64 17.87 7.62
CA ILE A 208 -11.90 18.75 6.47
C ILE A 208 -11.89 17.94 5.16
N GLU A 209 -10.90 17.07 4.96
CA GLU A 209 -10.82 16.20 3.78
C GLU A 209 -12.05 15.28 3.67
N LYS A 210 -12.45 14.66 4.76
CA LYS A 210 -13.64 13.81 4.83
C LYS A 210 -14.89 14.58 4.44
N ARG A 211 -15.09 15.79 4.98
CA ARG A 211 -16.25 16.64 4.66
C ARG A 211 -16.25 17.16 3.23
N GLN A 212 -15.08 17.44 2.66
CA GLN A 212 -14.95 17.81 1.24
C GLN A 212 -15.36 16.65 0.33
N LEU A 213 -14.95 15.43 0.69
CA LEU A 213 -15.34 14.22 -0.01
C LEU A 213 -16.86 13.99 0.06
N ASP A 214 -17.45 14.09 1.26
CA ASP A 214 -18.89 13.96 1.48
C ASP A 214 -19.68 14.99 0.65
N ARG A 215 -19.25 16.25 0.63
CA ARG A 215 -19.86 17.30 -0.17
C ARG A 215 -19.76 17.03 -1.66
N THR A 216 -18.63 16.48 -2.10
CA THR A 216 -18.44 16.09 -3.51
C THR A 216 -19.37 14.95 -3.88
N ILE A 217 -19.53 13.96 -3.02
CA ILE A 217 -20.45 12.84 -3.19
C ILE A 217 -21.89 13.36 -3.22
N GLN A 218 -22.30 14.17 -2.24
CA GLN A 218 -23.65 14.76 -2.20
C GLN A 218 -23.95 15.60 -3.44
N THR A 219 -22.98 16.37 -3.93
CA THR A 219 -23.14 17.18 -5.15
C THR A 219 -23.30 16.29 -6.38
N ARG A 220 -22.55 15.18 -6.46
CA ARG A 220 -22.72 14.17 -7.53
C ARG A 220 -24.07 13.49 -7.45
N VAL A 221 -24.49 13.05 -6.26
CA VAL A 221 -25.79 12.43 -6.03
C VAL A 221 -26.93 13.40 -6.39
N LYS A 222 -26.83 14.68 -5.94
CA LYS A 222 -27.82 15.70 -6.29
C LYS A 222 -27.89 15.94 -7.80
N ARG A 223 -26.74 16.05 -8.49
CA ARG A 223 -26.71 16.17 -9.97
C ARG A 223 -27.30 14.94 -10.66
N GLN A 224 -27.03 13.73 -10.14
CA GLN A 224 -27.64 12.51 -10.68
C GLN A 224 -29.15 12.48 -10.44
N MET A 225 -29.62 12.89 -9.25
CA MET A 225 -31.05 12.99 -8.97
C MET A 225 -31.74 14.06 -9.84
N GLU A 226 -31.11 15.24 -9.99
CA GLU A 226 -31.64 16.29 -10.87
C GLU A 226 -31.64 15.83 -12.33
N LYS A 227 -30.62 15.09 -12.77
CA LYS A 227 -30.60 14.49 -14.11
C LYS A 227 -31.66 13.41 -14.26
N ALA A 228 -31.80 12.55 -13.28
CA ALA A 228 -32.86 11.52 -13.26
C ALA A 228 -34.28 12.13 -13.21
N GLN A 229 -34.48 13.19 -12.39
CA GLN A 229 -35.78 13.91 -12.39
C GLN A 229 -36.06 14.61 -13.72
N LYS A 230 -35.06 15.19 -14.34
CA LYS A 230 -35.19 15.83 -15.67
C LYS A 230 -35.45 14.78 -16.75
N GLU A 231 -34.77 13.65 -16.71
CA GLU A 231 -35.01 12.49 -17.58
C GLU A 231 -36.44 11.91 -17.33
N TYR A 232 -36.83 11.81 -16.06
CA TYR A 232 -38.20 11.40 -15.71
C TYR A 232 -39.27 12.38 -16.26
N TYR A 233 -39.06 13.68 -16.03
CA TYR A 233 -39.98 14.71 -16.55
C TYR A 233 -40.02 14.74 -18.07
N LEU A 234 -38.87 14.60 -18.73
CA LEU A 234 -38.83 14.49 -20.21
C LEU A 234 -39.47 13.19 -20.69
N ASN A 235 -39.27 12.08 -19.98
CA ASN A 235 -39.93 10.83 -20.28
C ASN A 235 -41.45 10.89 -20.06
N GLU A 236 -41.95 11.61 -19.04
CA GLU A 236 -43.37 11.85 -18.84
C GLU A 236 -43.98 12.76 -19.93
N GLN A 237 -43.24 13.79 -20.37
CA GLN A 237 -43.63 14.58 -21.53
C GLN A 237 -43.63 13.74 -22.81
N ILE A 238 -42.58 12.92 -23.02
CA ILE A 238 -42.55 11.97 -24.15
C ILE A 238 -43.71 11.00 -24.07
N LYS A 239 -44.05 10.47 -22.88
CA LYS A 239 -45.23 9.60 -22.69
C LYS A 239 -46.56 10.34 -22.96
N ALA A 240 -46.70 11.57 -22.53
CA ALA A 240 -47.89 12.39 -22.83
C ALA A 240 -48.01 12.64 -24.33
N ILE A 241 -46.93 13.02 -25.01
CA ILE A 241 -46.84 13.21 -26.46
C ILE A 241 -47.08 11.89 -27.20
N HIS A 242 -46.52 10.80 -26.72
CA HIS A 242 -46.78 9.48 -27.27
C HIS A 242 -48.22 9.03 -27.06
N LYS A 243 -48.91 9.42 -26.00
CA LYS A 243 -50.32 9.14 -25.73
C LYS A 243 -51.25 9.98 -26.65
N GLU A 244 -50.86 11.20 -27.01
CA GLU A 244 -51.52 12.04 -27.99
C GLU A 244 -51.24 11.61 -29.43
N LEU A 245 -50.11 10.98 -29.75
CA LEU A 245 -49.74 10.52 -31.09
C LEU A 245 -50.20 9.09 -31.44
N GLY A 246 -51.03 8.45 -30.61
CA GLY A 246 -51.64 7.15 -30.93
C GLY A 246 -50.64 5.98 -30.95
N ARG A 247 -50.14 5.61 -29.80
CA ARG A 247 -49.02 4.71 -29.57
C ARG A 247 -49.19 3.30 -30.09
N LYS A 248 -48.07 2.80 -30.61
CA LYS A 248 -47.75 1.40 -30.70
C LYS A 248 -47.84 0.75 -29.33
N ASP A 249 -48.69 -0.24 -29.26
CA ASP A 249 -49.03 -1.10 -28.15
C ASP A 249 -47.88 -1.54 -27.25
N GLU A 250 -48.04 -1.38 -25.93
CA GLU A 250 -47.26 -2.12 -24.90
C GLU A 250 -47.18 -3.61 -25.21
N LYS A 251 -48.25 -4.15 -25.84
CA LYS A 251 -48.25 -5.51 -26.38
C LYS A 251 -47.18 -5.74 -27.44
N ALA A 252 -46.93 -4.77 -28.32
CA ALA A 252 -45.89 -4.91 -29.34
C ALA A 252 -44.49 -4.92 -28.73
N GLU A 253 -44.25 -4.19 -27.64
CA GLU A 253 -42.97 -4.18 -26.91
C GLU A 253 -42.74 -5.51 -26.17
N LEU A 254 -43.79 -6.05 -25.55
CA LEU A 254 -43.73 -7.36 -24.89
C LEU A 254 -43.56 -8.50 -25.92
N GLU A 255 -44.22 -8.43 -27.09
CA GLU A 255 -43.99 -9.37 -28.19
C GLU A 255 -42.55 -9.25 -28.74
N GLU A 256 -41.98 -8.07 -28.83
CA GLU A 256 -40.62 -7.86 -29.23
C GLU A 256 -39.64 -8.45 -28.21
N LEU A 257 -39.85 -8.26 -26.89
CA LEU A 257 -39.11 -8.89 -25.83
C LEU A 257 -39.18 -10.41 -25.88
N LYS A 258 -40.35 -10.96 -26.09
CA LYS A 258 -40.56 -12.39 -26.25
C LYS A 258 -39.75 -12.96 -27.42
N LYS A 259 -39.78 -12.28 -28.54
CA LYS A 259 -39.00 -12.66 -29.73
C LYS A 259 -37.50 -12.59 -29.46
N LYS A 260 -37.02 -11.54 -28.78
CA LYS A 260 -35.60 -11.41 -28.36
C LYS A 260 -35.19 -12.54 -27.41
N ILE A 261 -36.04 -12.96 -26.47
CA ILE A 261 -35.82 -14.11 -25.59
C ILE A 261 -35.66 -15.41 -26.39
N GLU A 262 -36.52 -15.61 -27.41
CA GLU A 262 -36.44 -16.79 -28.26
C GLU A 262 -35.19 -16.83 -29.13
N GLU A 263 -34.73 -15.68 -29.63
CA GLU A 263 -33.59 -15.52 -30.51
C GLU A 263 -32.23 -15.46 -29.74
N ALA A 264 -32.23 -15.10 -28.45
CA ALA A 264 -31.02 -14.93 -27.65
C ALA A 264 -30.19 -16.20 -27.46
N GLY A 265 -30.77 -17.36 -27.69
CA GLY A 265 -30.07 -18.66 -27.59
C GLY A 265 -29.69 -19.04 -26.19
N MET A 266 -30.45 -18.62 -25.19
CA MET A 266 -30.31 -18.98 -23.78
C MET A 266 -30.37 -20.48 -23.53
N THR A 267 -29.92 -20.92 -22.33
CA THR A 267 -30.18 -22.27 -21.82
C THR A 267 -31.66 -22.44 -21.57
N ASP A 268 -32.14 -23.68 -21.54
CA ASP A 268 -33.59 -23.95 -21.32
C ASP A 268 -34.06 -23.36 -19.99
N GLU A 269 -33.26 -23.47 -18.92
CA GLU A 269 -33.54 -22.88 -17.60
C GLU A 269 -33.62 -21.35 -17.67
N ALA A 270 -32.64 -20.69 -18.29
CA ALA A 270 -32.61 -19.24 -18.41
C ALA A 270 -33.78 -18.71 -19.26
N LYS A 271 -34.16 -19.45 -20.32
CA LYS A 271 -35.29 -19.15 -21.17
C LYS A 271 -36.61 -19.28 -20.40
N GLU A 272 -36.75 -20.34 -19.62
CA GLU A 272 -37.94 -20.56 -18.78
C GLU A 272 -38.11 -19.43 -17.76
N LYS A 273 -37.02 -19.09 -17.00
CA LYS A 273 -37.05 -17.98 -16.05
C LYS A 273 -37.34 -16.63 -16.73
N ALA A 274 -36.73 -16.36 -17.89
CA ALA A 274 -37.01 -15.14 -18.64
C ALA A 274 -38.50 -15.04 -19.09
N MET A 275 -39.09 -16.17 -19.54
CA MET A 275 -40.51 -16.23 -19.91
C MET A 275 -41.43 -16.08 -18.70
N GLN A 276 -41.09 -16.67 -17.56
CA GLN A 276 -41.83 -16.49 -16.31
C GLN A 276 -41.83 -15.03 -15.86
N GLU A 277 -40.69 -14.35 -15.90
CA GLU A 277 -40.61 -12.93 -15.55
C GLU A 277 -41.30 -12.02 -16.60
N LEU A 278 -41.31 -12.42 -17.87
CA LEU A 278 -42.09 -11.72 -18.90
C LEU A 278 -43.57 -11.82 -18.62
N HIS A 279 -44.10 -13.01 -18.31
CA HIS A 279 -45.50 -13.17 -17.92
C HIS A 279 -45.87 -12.40 -16.66
N ARG A 280 -44.91 -12.33 -15.71
CA ARG A 280 -45.07 -11.51 -14.51
C ARG A 280 -45.14 -10.03 -14.87
N LEU A 281 -44.30 -9.56 -15.78
CA LEU A 281 -44.27 -8.19 -16.27
C LEU A 281 -45.59 -7.85 -17.00
N GLU A 282 -46.16 -8.78 -17.79
CA GLU A 282 -47.47 -8.63 -18.46
C GLU A 282 -48.62 -8.40 -17.47
N ALA A 283 -48.53 -9.05 -16.29
CA ALA A 283 -49.57 -8.96 -15.26
C ALA A 283 -49.45 -7.74 -14.34
N MET A 284 -48.30 -7.02 -14.40
CA MET A 284 -48.04 -5.88 -13.54
C MET A 284 -48.51 -4.55 -14.13
N PRO A 285 -48.92 -3.57 -13.31
CA PRO A 285 -49.17 -2.23 -13.79
C PRO A 285 -47.91 -1.59 -14.43
N PRO A 286 -48.01 -0.91 -15.57
CA PRO A 286 -46.88 -0.40 -16.37
C PRO A 286 -45.93 0.52 -15.64
N MET A 287 -46.34 1.11 -14.52
CA MET A 287 -45.55 2.08 -13.73
C MET A 287 -45.12 1.54 -12.36
N SER A 288 -45.19 0.22 -12.15
CA SER A 288 -44.81 -0.37 -10.88
C SER A 288 -43.26 -0.41 -10.72
N ALA A 289 -42.80 -0.17 -9.51
CA ALA A 289 -41.37 -0.36 -9.17
C ALA A 289 -40.91 -1.80 -9.43
N GLU A 290 -41.77 -2.78 -9.16
CA GLU A 290 -41.51 -4.20 -9.42
C GLU A 290 -41.39 -4.49 -10.92
N GLY A 291 -42.23 -3.85 -11.78
CA GLY A 291 -42.13 -3.97 -13.24
C GLY A 291 -40.79 -3.48 -13.77
N THR A 292 -40.22 -2.41 -13.19
CA THR A 292 -38.88 -1.93 -13.54
C THR A 292 -37.80 -2.95 -13.16
N VAL A 293 -37.91 -3.61 -12.01
CA VAL A 293 -36.96 -4.66 -11.56
C VAL A 293 -37.04 -5.87 -12.50
N SER A 294 -38.24 -6.38 -12.80
CA SER A 294 -38.43 -7.51 -13.72
C SER A 294 -37.94 -7.19 -15.14
N ARG A 295 -38.19 -5.98 -15.63
CA ARG A 295 -37.68 -5.53 -16.94
C ARG A 295 -36.12 -5.47 -16.93
N THR A 296 -35.55 -4.87 -15.93
CA THR A 296 -34.08 -4.82 -15.80
C THR A 296 -33.46 -6.22 -15.74
N TYR A 297 -34.13 -7.16 -15.09
CA TYR A 297 -33.68 -8.55 -15.04
C TYR A 297 -33.73 -9.22 -16.42
N ILE A 298 -34.80 -9.06 -17.16
CA ILE A 298 -34.93 -9.57 -18.54
C ILE A 298 -33.86 -8.93 -19.44
N ASP A 299 -33.64 -7.62 -19.31
CA ASP A 299 -32.60 -6.91 -20.07
C ASP A 299 -31.21 -7.44 -19.78
N TRP A 300 -30.90 -7.81 -18.50
CA TRP A 300 -29.66 -8.47 -18.17
C TRP A 300 -29.53 -9.83 -18.82
N LEU A 301 -30.53 -10.71 -18.73
CA LEU A 301 -30.54 -12.02 -19.37
C LEU A 301 -30.35 -11.93 -20.89
N LEU A 302 -30.96 -10.93 -21.54
CA LEU A 302 -30.83 -10.69 -22.99
C LEU A 302 -29.45 -10.14 -23.37
N SER A 303 -28.82 -9.38 -22.47
CA SER A 303 -27.55 -8.70 -22.77
C SER A 303 -26.31 -9.58 -22.56
N VAL A 304 -26.44 -10.66 -21.81
CA VAL A 304 -25.36 -11.64 -21.60
C VAL A 304 -25.24 -12.55 -22.82
N PRO A 305 -24.04 -12.82 -23.34
CA PRO A 305 -23.86 -13.71 -24.49
C PRO A 305 -24.07 -15.18 -24.08
N TRP A 306 -25.00 -15.89 -24.72
CA TRP A 306 -25.28 -17.32 -24.47
C TRP A 306 -24.63 -18.25 -25.48
N LYS A 307 -24.64 -17.89 -26.75
CA LYS A 307 -24.10 -18.70 -27.87
C LYS A 307 -23.09 -17.96 -28.73
N GLN A 308 -23.01 -16.65 -28.63
CA GLN A 308 -22.13 -15.84 -29.49
C GLN A 308 -20.66 -16.12 -29.22
N LYS A 309 -19.91 -16.55 -30.21
CA LYS A 309 -18.47 -16.85 -30.10
C LYS A 309 -17.64 -15.88 -30.93
N SER A 310 -16.51 -15.44 -30.39
CA SER A 310 -15.46 -14.81 -31.17
C SER A 310 -14.85 -15.83 -32.12
N LYS A 311 -14.47 -15.39 -33.34
CA LYS A 311 -13.78 -16.22 -34.30
C LYS A 311 -12.35 -16.49 -33.80
N GLU A 312 -12.05 -17.74 -33.49
CA GLU A 312 -10.74 -18.13 -32.96
C GLU A 312 -9.72 -18.29 -34.09
N ILE A 313 -8.53 -17.78 -33.84
CA ILE A 313 -7.32 -18.03 -34.62
C ILE A 313 -6.58 -19.18 -33.94
N LYS A 314 -6.36 -20.28 -34.69
CA LYS A 314 -5.72 -21.49 -34.16
C LYS A 314 -4.30 -21.66 -34.68
N ASP A 315 -3.72 -20.63 -35.30
CA ASP A 315 -2.41 -20.66 -35.89
C ASP A 315 -1.37 -20.27 -34.84
N LEU A 316 -0.55 -21.24 -34.40
CA LEU A 316 0.50 -21.02 -33.42
C LEU A 316 1.63 -20.11 -33.96
N THR A 317 1.91 -20.17 -35.25
CA THR A 317 2.92 -19.31 -35.85
C THR A 317 2.52 -17.84 -35.76
N LYS A 318 1.24 -17.55 -36.07
CA LYS A 318 0.71 -16.19 -35.88
C LYS A 318 0.69 -15.76 -34.41
N ALA A 319 0.42 -16.69 -33.50
CA ALA A 319 0.47 -16.39 -32.08
C ALA A 319 1.88 -16.00 -31.64
N GLU A 320 2.88 -16.70 -32.12
CA GLU A 320 4.30 -16.41 -31.91
C GLU A 320 4.69 -15.04 -32.48
N GLU A 321 4.30 -14.77 -33.74
CA GLU A 321 4.52 -13.46 -34.37
C GLU A 321 3.93 -12.31 -33.56
N VAL A 322 2.68 -12.43 -33.10
CA VAL A 322 2.00 -11.43 -32.29
C VAL A 322 2.71 -11.22 -30.95
N LEU A 323 3.14 -12.30 -30.30
CA LEU A 323 3.85 -12.20 -29.03
C LEU A 323 5.23 -11.54 -29.20
N ASN A 324 5.93 -11.83 -30.31
CA ASN A 324 7.22 -11.23 -30.64
C ASN A 324 7.10 -9.77 -31.06
N GLU A 325 6.03 -9.40 -31.75
CA GLU A 325 5.72 -8.01 -32.10
C GLU A 325 5.40 -7.16 -30.88
N ASP A 326 4.60 -7.67 -29.95
CA ASP A 326 4.11 -6.92 -28.78
C ASP A 326 5.11 -6.91 -27.62
N HIS A 327 6.01 -7.89 -27.52
CA HIS A 327 6.91 -8.07 -26.38
C HIS A 327 8.33 -8.37 -26.80
N PHE A 328 9.25 -7.54 -26.35
CA PHE A 328 10.68 -7.79 -26.53
C PHE A 328 11.21 -8.69 -25.39
N GLY A 329 12.05 -9.66 -25.69
CA GLY A 329 12.55 -10.63 -24.73
C GLY A 329 11.45 -11.58 -24.22
N LEU A 330 11.57 -12.06 -22.98
CA LEU A 330 10.64 -12.96 -22.30
C LEU A 330 10.47 -14.32 -23.01
N GLU A 331 11.54 -14.85 -23.65
CA GLU A 331 11.47 -16.05 -24.52
C GLU A 331 10.83 -17.25 -23.80
N LYS A 332 11.29 -17.58 -22.58
CA LYS A 332 10.73 -18.69 -21.78
C LYS A 332 9.23 -18.53 -21.49
N ILE A 333 8.79 -17.29 -21.28
CA ILE A 333 7.39 -16.98 -21.00
C ILE A 333 6.54 -17.15 -22.28
N LYS A 334 7.04 -16.65 -23.39
CA LYS A 334 6.39 -16.81 -24.70
C LYS A 334 6.28 -18.28 -25.10
N GLU A 335 7.36 -19.05 -24.97
CA GLU A 335 7.38 -20.48 -25.21
C GLU A 335 6.31 -21.20 -24.37
N ARG A 336 6.24 -20.90 -23.06
CA ARG A 336 5.24 -21.50 -22.17
C ARG A 336 3.82 -21.11 -22.54
N ILE A 337 3.60 -19.85 -22.97
CA ILE A 337 2.30 -19.41 -23.49
C ILE A 337 1.93 -20.21 -24.76
N LEU A 338 2.86 -20.40 -25.67
CA LEU A 338 2.64 -21.16 -26.92
C LEU A 338 2.35 -22.63 -26.62
N GLU A 339 3.08 -23.27 -25.70
CA GLU A 339 2.78 -24.62 -25.22
C GLU A 339 1.37 -24.72 -24.67
N TYR A 340 0.98 -23.79 -23.80
CA TYR A 340 -0.36 -23.76 -23.25
C TYR A 340 -1.45 -23.59 -24.31
N LEU A 341 -1.23 -22.72 -25.29
CA LEU A 341 -2.13 -22.54 -26.43
C LEU A 341 -2.19 -23.81 -27.31
N ALA A 342 -1.09 -24.52 -27.50
CA ALA A 342 -1.04 -25.79 -28.23
C ALA A 342 -1.88 -26.87 -27.53
N VAL A 343 -1.73 -27.03 -26.23
CA VAL A 343 -2.53 -27.99 -25.43
C VAL A 343 -4.02 -27.69 -25.57
N ARG A 344 -4.40 -26.39 -25.48
CA ARG A 344 -5.81 -25.99 -25.65
C ARG A 344 -6.38 -26.23 -27.04
N GLN A 345 -5.56 -26.36 -28.05
CA GLN A 345 -6.02 -26.74 -29.40
C GLN A 345 -6.27 -28.25 -29.50
N LEU A 346 -5.45 -29.05 -28.82
CA LEU A 346 -5.52 -30.51 -28.86
C LEU A 346 -6.66 -31.06 -28.00
N VAL A 347 -6.92 -30.42 -26.86
CA VAL A 347 -7.91 -30.88 -25.89
C VAL A 347 -9.18 -30.04 -25.96
N LYS A 348 -10.33 -30.64 -26.15
CA LYS A 348 -11.64 -29.95 -26.24
C LYS A 348 -12.04 -29.25 -24.95
N ASN A 349 -11.75 -29.86 -23.81
CA ASN A 349 -11.96 -29.27 -22.47
C ASN A 349 -10.68 -29.45 -21.67
N PRO A 350 -9.74 -28.52 -21.78
CA PRO A 350 -8.50 -28.61 -20.99
C PRO A 350 -8.81 -28.39 -19.51
N ARG A 351 -8.55 -29.42 -18.71
CA ARG A 351 -8.59 -29.35 -17.23
C ARG A 351 -7.28 -28.77 -16.69
N GLY A 352 -6.66 -27.87 -17.45
CA GLY A 352 -5.35 -27.30 -17.11
C GLY A 352 -5.44 -26.16 -16.08
N SER A 353 -4.34 -25.95 -15.41
CA SER A 353 -4.12 -24.79 -14.55
C SER A 353 -4.29 -23.49 -15.32
N ILE A 354 -4.63 -22.41 -14.64
CA ILE A 354 -4.85 -21.09 -15.21
C ILE A 354 -3.52 -20.36 -15.23
N LEU A 355 -3.15 -19.73 -16.36
CA LEU A 355 -1.94 -18.94 -16.41
C LEU A 355 -1.99 -17.76 -15.45
N CYS A 356 -1.01 -17.68 -14.55
CA CYS A 356 -0.85 -16.58 -13.61
C CYS A 356 0.51 -15.89 -13.81
N PHE A 357 0.48 -14.64 -14.23
CA PHE A 357 1.68 -13.83 -14.38
C PHE A 357 2.02 -13.14 -13.06
N VAL A 358 3.11 -13.56 -12.43
CA VAL A 358 3.59 -13.01 -11.16
C VAL A 358 4.88 -12.22 -11.38
N GLY A 359 4.95 -11.01 -10.88
CA GLY A 359 6.16 -10.18 -10.99
C GLY A 359 5.93 -8.72 -10.63
N PRO A 360 6.98 -7.91 -10.64
CA PRO A 360 6.91 -6.52 -10.23
C PRO A 360 5.98 -5.68 -11.15
N PRO A 361 5.56 -4.50 -10.70
CA PRO A 361 4.75 -3.62 -11.52
C PRO A 361 5.51 -3.14 -12.77
N GLY A 362 4.82 -3.04 -13.90
CA GLY A 362 5.40 -2.51 -15.13
C GLY A 362 6.19 -3.49 -16.00
N VAL A 363 6.17 -4.79 -15.70
CA VAL A 363 6.84 -5.83 -16.52
C VAL A 363 5.95 -6.40 -17.62
N GLY A 364 4.80 -5.79 -17.89
CA GLY A 364 3.98 -6.19 -19.03
C GLY A 364 2.93 -7.29 -18.77
N LYS A 365 2.61 -7.63 -17.51
CA LYS A 365 1.62 -8.66 -17.17
C LYS A 365 0.27 -8.48 -17.89
N THR A 366 -0.29 -7.29 -17.80
CA THR A 366 -1.59 -6.98 -18.43
C THR A 366 -1.50 -6.90 -19.96
N SER A 367 -0.35 -6.47 -20.50
CA SER A 367 -0.14 -6.45 -21.95
C SER A 367 -0.01 -7.86 -22.53
N LEU A 368 0.66 -8.80 -21.83
CA LEU A 368 0.70 -10.21 -22.24
C LEU A 368 -0.70 -10.80 -22.37
N GLY A 369 -1.60 -10.53 -21.42
CA GLY A 369 -2.99 -10.95 -21.52
C GLY A 369 -3.72 -10.38 -22.75
N LYS A 370 -3.46 -9.12 -23.11
CA LYS A 370 -4.00 -8.51 -24.33
C LYS A 370 -3.43 -9.16 -25.60
N SER A 371 -2.12 -9.44 -25.61
CA SER A 371 -1.45 -10.08 -26.76
C SER A 371 -1.93 -11.50 -26.97
N ILE A 372 -2.19 -12.27 -25.90
CA ILE A 372 -2.81 -13.58 -25.99
C ILE A 372 -4.22 -13.49 -26.59
N ALA A 373 -5.00 -12.48 -26.20
CA ALA A 373 -6.33 -12.27 -26.77
C ALA A 373 -6.25 -11.93 -28.27
N ARG A 374 -5.29 -11.06 -28.66
CA ARG A 374 -5.03 -10.71 -30.07
C ARG A 374 -4.57 -11.94 -30.87
N ALA A 375 -3.65 -12.70 -30.33
CA ALA A 375 -3.08 -13.91 -30.94
C ALA A 375 -4.16 -14.99 -31.18
N THR A 376 -5.10 -15.14 -30.24
CA THR A 376 -6.18 -16.11 -30.32
C THR A 376 -7.44 -15.59 -31.03
N GLY A 377 -7.49 -14.30 -31.39
CA GLY A 377 -8.67 -13.65 -32.01
C GLY A 377 -9.85 -13.51 -31.05
N ARG A 378 -9.65 -13.70 -29.75
CA ARG A 378 -10.69 -13.61 -28.74
C ARG A 378 -10.87 -12.17 -28.23
N LYS A 379 -12.07 -11.85 -27.78
CA LYS A 379 -12.32 -10.56 -27.11
C LYS A 379 -11.59 -10.50 -25.77
N PHE A 380 -11.02 -9.34 -25.46
CA PHE A 380 -10.30 -9.11 -24.21
C PHE A 380 -11.16 -8.30 -23.24
N VAL A 381 -11.30 -8.79 -22.02
CA VAL A 381 -11.88 -8.05 -20.90
C VAL A 381 -10.99 -8.18 -19.67
N ARG A 382 -10.92 -7.12 -18.88
CA ARG A 382 -10.12 -7.05 -17.65
C ARG A 382 -11.01 -6.78 -16.46
N LEU A 383 -10.84 -7.57 -15.43
CA LEU A 383 -11.43 -7.40 -14.11
C LEU A 383 -10.31 -7.14 -13.09
N SER A 384 -10.35 -6.00 -12.41
CA SER A 384 -9.41 -5.72 -11.31
C SER A 384 -10.01 -6.24 -10.01
N LEU A 385 -9.28 -7.11 -9.34
CA LEU A 385 -9.66 -7.70 -8.06
C LEU A 385 -9.05 -6.94 -6.86
N GLY A 386 -8.22 -5.95 -7.14
CA GLY A 386 -7.62 -5.12 -6.10
C GLY A 386 -8.64 -4.30 -5.34
N GLY A 387 -8.83 -4.63 -4.06
CA GLY A 387 -9.79 -3.96 -3.19
C GLY A 387 -11.16 -4.64 -3.07
N VAL A 388 -11.41 -5.72 -3.81
CA VAL A 388 -12.61 -6.55 -3.66
C VAL A 388 -12.54 -7.27 -2.31
N ARG A 389 -13.61 -7.14 -1.52
CA ARG A 389 -13.73 -7.72 -0.17
C ARG A 389 -15.01 -8.50 0.04
N ASP A 390 -16.01 -8.28 -0.79
CA ASP A 390 -17.34 -8.89 -0.69
C ASP A 390 -17.49 -9.94 -1.80
N GLU A 391 -17.90 -11.15 -1.43
CA GLU A 391 -18.23 -12.23 -2.35
C GLU A 391 -19.30 -11.79 -3.37
N ALA A 392 -20.22 -10.94 -2.95
CA ALA A 392 -21.29 -10.43 -3.80
C ALA A 392 -20.77 -9.56 -4.96
N GLU A 393 -19.57 -9.01 -4.90
CA GLU A 393 -18.96 -8.34 -6.06
C GLU A 393 -18.67 -9.33 -7.19
N ILE A 394 -18.36 -10.60 -6.87
CA ILE A 394 -18.06 -11.64 -7.86
C ILE A 394 -19.34 -12.35 -8.32
N ARG A 395 -20.19 -12.76 -7.35
CA ARG A 395 -21.42 -13.54 -7.58
C ARG A 395 -22.70 -12.72 -7.74
N GLY A 396 -22.63 -11.39 -7.51
CA GLY A 396 -23.82 -10.53 -7.54
C GLY A 396 -24.63 -10.54 -6.26
N HIS A 397 -25.50 -9.57 -6.13
CA HIS A 397 -26.46 -9.45 -5.05
C HIS A 397 -27.79 -10.06 -5.45
N ARG A 398 -28.50 -10.65 -4.48
CA ARG A 398 -29.86 -11.13 -4.73
C ARG A 398 -30.75 -9.99 -5.24
N ARG A 399 -31.50 -10.24 -6.31
CA ARG A 399 -32.37 -9.27 -7.01
C ARG A 399 -33.43 -8.58 -6.14
N THR A 400 -33.70 -9.12 -4.95
CA THR A 400 -34.66 -8.53 -4.00
C THR A 400 -34.18 -7.24 -3.35
N TYR A 401 -32.90 -6.93 -3.43
CA TYR A 401 -32.34 -5.68 -2.91
C TYR A 401 -32.47 -4.56 -3.93
N ILE A 402 -32.88 -3.38 -3.48
CA ILE A 402 -32.98 -2.18 -4.36
C ILE A 402 -31.57 -1.80 -4.82
N GLY A 403 -31.40 -1.73 -6.14
CA GLY A 403 -30.09 -1.41 -6.75
C GLY A 403 -29.18 -2.62 -6.93
N ALA A 404 -29.66 -3.85 -6.72
CA ALA A 404 -28.90 -5.06 -6.99
C ALA A 404 -28.43 -5.13 -8.45
N LEU A 405 -27.22 -5.63 -8.65
CA LEU A 405 -26.58 -5.86 -9.95
C LEU A 405 -25.99 -7.27 -9.99
N PRO A 406 -25.87 -7.86 -11.18
CA PRO A 406 -25.09 -9.09 -11.38
C PRO A 406 -23.64 -8.90 -10.94
N GLY A 407 -22.99 -9.99 -10.58
CA GLY A 407 -21.57 -10.00 -10.23
C GLY A 407 -20.67 -9.53 -11.37
N GLN A 408 -19.50 -9.11 -11.02
CA GLN A 408 -18.53 -8.54 -11.97
C GLN A 408 -18.17 -9.51 -13.10
N ILE A 409 -18.18 -10.84 -12.84
CA ILE A 409 -17.94 -11.85 -13.86
C ILE A 409 -18.97 -11.75 -14.97
N ILE A 410 -20.26 -11.74 -14.63
CA ILE A 410 -21.36 -11.62 -15.59
C ILE A 410 -21.33 -10.26 -16.31
N GLN A 411 -20.99 -9.19 -15.59
CA GLN A 411 -20.84 -7.88 -16.20
C GLN A 411 -19.71 -7.86 -17.24
N MET A 412 -18.59 -8.54 -16.97
CA MET A 412 -17.49 -8.67 -17.93
C MET A 412 -17.89 -9.54 -19.14
N MET A 413 -18.69 -10.60 -18.94
CA MET A 413 -19.22 -11.41 -20.05
C MET A 413 -20.12 -10.57 -20.95
N LYS A 414 -21.01 -9.75 -20.39
CA LYS A 414 -21.82 -8.78 -21.14
C LYS A 414 -20.93 -7.82 -21.94
N LYS A 415 -19.89 -7.24 -21.31
CA LYS A 415 -18.95 -6.32 -21.96
C LYS A 415 -18.18 -6.99 -23.10
N ALA A 416 -17.82 -8.26 -22.95
CA ALA A 416 -17.15 -9.03 -24.00
C ALA A 416 -18.09 -9.30 -25.19
N GLY A 417 -19.37 -9.54 -24.96
CA GLY A 417 -20.34 -9.88 -25.99
C GLY A 417 -20.06 -11.23 -26.67
N ALA A 418 -19.29 -12.09 -26.03
CA ALA A 418 -18.95 -13.43 -26.51
C ALA A 418 -18.75 -14.41 -25.34
N VAL A 419 -19.08 -15.68 -25.55
CA VAL A 419 -18.93 -16.74 -24.53
C VAL A 419 -17.50 -17.21 -24.33
N ASN A 420 -16.59 -16.86 -25.24
CA ASN A 420 -15.20 -17.33 -25.24
C ASN A 420 -14.16 -16.17 -25.16
N PRO A 421 -14.35 -15.16 -24.31
CA PRO A 421 -13.37 -14.09 -24.19
C PRO A 421 -12.10 -14.57 -23.48
N VAL A 422 -11.06 -13.74 -23.55
CA VAL A 422 -9.96 -13.76 -22.58
C VAL A 422 -10.34 -12.82 -21.44
N LEU A 423 -10.48 -13.35 -20.25
CA LEU A 423 -10.81 -12.59 -19.05
C LEU A 423 -9.58 -12.55 -18.16
N LEU A 424 -9.01 -11.36 -18.04
CA LEU A 424 -7.86 -11.09 -17.18
C LEU A 424 -8.31 -10.69 -15.79
N LEU A 425 -7.97 -11.50 -14.80
CA LEU A 425 -8.13 -11.23 -13.37
C LEU A 425 -6.87 -10.52 -12.88
N ASP A 426 -6.93 -9.22 -12.70
CA ASP A 426 -5.77 -8.41 -12.36
C ASP A 426 -5.69 -8.18 -10.86
N GLU A 427 -4.47 -8.25 -10.31
CA GLU A 427 -4.18 -8.03 -8.90
C GLU A 427 -4.87 -9.02 -7.94
N VAL A 428 -4.80 -10.33 -8.24
CA VAL A 428 -5.35 -11.41 -7.38
C VAL A 428 -4.69 -11.47 -6.00
N ASP A 429 -3.48 -10.95 -5.87
CA ASP A 429 -2.71 -10.84 -4.64
C ASP A 429 -3.25 -9.78 -3.66
N LYS A 430 -4.16 -8.93 -4.13
CA LYS A 430 -4.79 -7.87 -3.33
C LYS A 430 -6.23 -8.17 -2.90
N LEU A 431 -6.66 -9.41 -3.06
CA LEU A 431 -7.93 -9.87 -2.53
C LEU A 431 -7.89 -9.81 -1.01
N GLY A 432 -8.89 -9.20 -0.40
CA GLY A 432 -9.07 -9.15 1.04
C GLY A 432 -10.22 -10.04 1.48
N ALA A 433 -10.08 -10.75 2.61
CA ALA A 433 -11.20 -11.38 3.30
C ALA A 433 -11.74 -10.40 4.35
N ASP A 434 -13.06 -10.24 4.44
CA ASP A 434 -13.73 -9.40 5.44
C ASP A 434 -14.92 -10.19 6.04
N PHE A 435 -15.53 -9.66 7.08
CA PHE A 435 -16.74 -10.22 7.73
C PHE A 435 -17.93 -10.47 6.78
N ARG A 436 -17.89 -9.95 5.56
CA ARG A 436 -18.96 -10.02 4.54
C ARG A 436 -18.84 -11.18 3.57
N GLY A 437 -17.79 -11.98 3.66
CA GLY A 437 -17.57 -13.14 2.80
C GLY A 437 -16.11 -13.32 2.39
N ASP A 438 -15.86 -14.41 1.69
CA ASP A 438 -14.54 -14.72 1.13
C ASP A 438 -14.60 -14.69 -0.41
N PRO A 439 -14.16 -13.59 -1.05
CA PRO A 439 -14.11 -13.50 -2.51
C PRO A 439 -13.25 -14.59 -3.15
N SER A 440 -12.26 -15.13 -2.41
CA SER A 440 -11.40 -16.20 -2.89
C SER A 440 -12.18 -17.49 -3.10
N ALA A 441 -13.14 -17.78 -2.22
CA ALA A 441 -14.02 -18.96 -2.36
C ALA A 441 -14.91 -18.84 -3.61
N ALA A 442 -15.46 -17.64 -3.89
CA ALA A 442 -16.23 -17.39 -5.10
C ALA A 442 -15.37 -17.55 -6.38
N LEU A 443 -14.12 -17.07 -6.33
CA LEU A 443 -13.19 -17.23 -7.44
C LEU A 443 -12.80 -18.70 -7.67
N LEU A 444 -12.69 -19.52 -6.62
CA LEU A 444 -12.43 -20.94 -6.77
C LEU A 444 -13.48 -21.63 -7.63
N GLU A 445 -14.76 -21.31 -7.44
CA GLU A 445 -15.84 -21.87 -8.27
C GLU A 445 -15.74 -21.37 -9.73
N VAL A 446 -15.46 -20.08 -9.94
CA VAL A 446 -15.29 -19.51 -11.27
C VAL A 446 -14.12 -20.14 -12.03
N LEU A 447 -13.04 -20.44 -11.31
CA LEU A 447 -11.78 -20.91 -11.89
C LEU A 447 -11.67 -22.43 -11.98
N ASP A 448 -12.48 -23.16 -11.21
CA ASP A 448 -12.46 -24.62 -11.22
C ASP A 448 -13.13 -25.17 -12.49
N PRO A 449 -12.40 -25.88 -13.37
CA PRO A 449 -12.99 -26.48 -14.58
C PRO A 449 -14.11 -27.48 -14.33
N GLU A 450 -14.19 -28.04 -13.10
CA GLU A 450 -15.23 -28.97 -12.73
C GLU A 450 -16.53 -28.29 -12.30
N GLN A 451 -16.47 -27.03 -11.89
CA GLN A 451 -17.60 -26.27 -11.37
C GLN A 451 -18.01 -25.10 -12.28
N ASN A 452 -17.09 -24.53 -13.05
CA ASN A 452 -17.30 -23.29 -13.82
C ASN A 452 -18.35 -23.41 -14.95
N HIS A 453 -18.73 -24.62 -15.35
CA HIS A 453 -19.79 -24.84 -16.35
C HIS A 453 -21.20 -24.61 -15.79
N THR A 454 -21.36 -24.65 -14.48
CA THR A 454 -22.60 -24.42 -13.73
C THR A 454 -22.49 -23.21 -12.79
N PHE A 455 -21.69 -22.19 -13.17
CA PHE A 455 -21.54 -20.99 -12.36
C PHE A 455 -22.88 -20.29 -12.15
N GLN A 456 -23.26 -20.03 -10.90
CA GLN A 456 -24.51 -19.40 -10.55
C GLN A 456 -24.28 -17.99 -9.97
N ASP A 457 -24.72 -16.98 -10.70
CA ASP A 457 -24.79 -15.60 -10.23
C ASP A 457 -26.08 -15.38 -9.41
N HIS A 458 -25.97 -14.79 -8.23
CA HIS A 458 -27.11 -14.58 -7.32
C HIS A 458 -28.17 -13.61 -7.85
N TYR A 459 -27.80 -12.72 -8.79
CA TYR A 459 -28.76 -11.82 -9.43
C TYR A 459 -29.51 -12.52 -10.56
N LEU A 460 -28.76 -13.21 -11.44
CA LEU A 460 -29.35 -13.94 -12.58
C LEU A 460 -30.10 -15.20 -12.11
N ASP A 461 -29.60 -15.85 -11.04
CA ASP A 461 -30.18 -17.06 -10.47
C ASP A 461 -30.43 -18.19 -11.51
N VAL A 462 -29.53 -18.26 -12.49
CA VAL A 462 -29.46 -19.30 -13.53
C VAL A 462 -28.02 -19.74 -13.73
N GLU A 463 -27.83 -21.01 -14.14
CA GLU A 463 -26.52 -21.51 -14.46
C GLU A 463 -25.96 -20.84 -15.74
N TYR A 464 -24.69 -20.41 -15.66
CA TYR A 464 -23.97 -19.78 -16.75
C TYR A 464 -22.66 -20.53 -17.03
N ASP A 465 -22.48 -20.99 -18.27
CA ASP A 465 -21.31 -21.77 -18.69
C ASP A 465 -20.06 -20.87 -18.91
N LEU A 466 -19.12 -20.88 -17.97
CA LEU A 466 -17.84 -20.19 -18.05
C LEU A 466 -16.72 -21.08 -18.61
N SER A 467 -16.97 -22.36 -18.96
CA SER A 467 -15.95 -23.32 -19.42
C SER A 467 -15.20 -22.89 -20.69
N LYS A 468 -15.79 -22.01 -21.47
CA LYS A 468 -15.23 -21.48 -22.73
C LYS A 468 -14.38 -20.24 -22.53
N VAL A 469 -14.45 -19.63 -21.35
CA VAL A 469 -13.67 -18.45 -21.00
C VAL A 469 -12.20 -18.83 -20.86
N PHE A 470 -11.32 -17.99 -21.34
CA PHE A 470 -9.91 -18.13 -21.11
C PHE A 470 -9.49 -17.20 -19.96
N PHE A 471 -9.39 -17.74 -18.76
CA PHE A 471 -8.96 -17.02 -17.59
C PHE A 471 -7.43 -16.85 -17.59
N ILE A 472 -6.99 -15.66 -17.27
CA ILE A 472 -5.58 -15.31 -17.01
C ILE A 472 -5.57 -14.50 -15.72
N ALA A 473 -4.66 -14.83 -14.81
CA ALA A 473 -4.48 -14.10 -13.57
C ALA A 473 -3.20 -13.26 -13.58
N THR A 474 -3.17 -12.18 -12.84
CA THR A 474 -1.94 -11.42 -12.58
C THR A 474 -1.80 -11.15 -11.09
N ALA A 475 -0.56 -11.18 -10.62
CA ALA A 475 -0.22 -10.83 -9.24
C ALA A 475 1.13 -10.09 -9.19
N ASN A 476 1.36 -9.30 -8.16
CA ASN A 476 2.66 -8.74 -7.91
C ASN A 476 3.48 -9.65 -7.00
N VAL A 477 2.83 -10.26 -6.02
CA VAL A 477 3.43 -11.06 -4.97
C VAL A 477 2.70 -12.39 -4.85
N LEU A 478 3.46 -13.48 -4.69
CA LEU A 478 2.89 -14.83 -4.67
C LEU A 478 2.34 -15.21 -3.28
N HIS A 479 3.05 -14.85 -2.22
CA HIS A 479 2.72 -15.32 -0.86
C HIS A 479 1.41 -14.74 -0.29
N THR A 480 0.87 -13.69 -0.89
CA THR A 480 -0.41 -13.09 -0.50
C THR A 480 -1.61 -13.77 -1.16
N ILE A 481 -1.37 -14.59 -2.18
CA ILE A 481 -2.44 -15.36 -2.83
C ILE A 481 -2.81 -16.54 -1.93
N PRO A 482 -4.10 -16.78 -1.63
CA PRO A 482 -4.53 -17.93 -0.84
C PRO A 482 -4.04 -19.26 -1.44
N PRO A 483 -3.55 -20.22 -0.63
CA PRO A 483 -2.99 -21.49 -1.11
C PRO A 483 -3.93 -22.26 -2.03
N ALA A 484 -5.22 -22.31 -1.70
CA ALA A 484 -6.24 -22.97 -2.50
C ALA A 484 -6.37 -22.39 -3.93
N LEU A 485 -6.13 -21.10 -4.12
CA LEU A 485 -6.05 -20.50 -5.45
C LEU A 485 -4.72 -20.82 -6.12
N GLN A 486 -3.60 -20.81 -5.37
CA GLN A 486 -2.29 -21.11 -5.94
C GLN A 486 -2.24 -22.49 -6.59
N ASP A 487 -2.88 -23.50 -6.00
CA ASP A 487 -2.94 -24.86 -6.52
C ASP A 487 -3.62 -24.97 -7.91
N ARG A 488 -4.44 -23.98 -8.28
CA ARG A 488 -5.14 -23.91 -9.57
C ARG A 488 -4.42 -23.05 -10.60
N LEU A 489 -3.37 -22.35 -10.17
CA LEU A 489 -2.65 -21.39 -11.00
C LEU A 489 -1.33 -22.00 -11.51
N GLU A 490 -1.09 -21.87 -12.78
CA GLU A 490 0.23 -22.10 -13.37
C GLU A 490 1.03 -20.79 -13.30
N ILE A 491 1.98 -20.74 -12.38
CA ILE A 491 2.71 -19.53 -12.03
C ILE A 491 3.84 -19.30 -13.04
N LEU A 492 3.73 -18.23 -13.80
CA LEU A 492 4.77 -17.73 -14.69
C LEU A 492 5.40 -16.47 -14.07
N ARG A 493 6.64 -16.62 -13.61
CA ARG A 493 7.36 -15.51 -12.97
C ARG A 493 7.98 -14.59 -14.00
N LEU A 494 7.57 -13.34 -14.03
CA LEU A 494 8.17 -12.28 -14.81
C LEU A 494 9.20 -11.56 -13.93
N SER A 495 10.45 -11.64 -14.33
CA SER A 495 11.53 -10.85 -13.72
C SER A 495 11.53 -9.41 -14.27
N GLY A 496 12.30 -8.54 -13.63
CA GLY A 496 12.57 -7.21 -14.16
C GLY A 496 13.36 -7.25 -15.47
N TYR A 497 13.35 -6.13 -16.17
CA TYR A 497 14.08 -5.94 -17.43
C TYR A 497 15.50 -5.44 -17.18
N THR A 498 16.43 -5.91 -18.02
CA THR A 498 17.78 -5.34 -18.12
C THR A 498 17.73 -3.92 -18.72
N GLU A 499 18.80 -3.17 -18.59
CA GLU A 499 18.92 -1.85 -19.19
C GLU A 499 18.75 -1.90 -20.71
N ARG A 500 19.34 -2.92 -21.36
CA ARG A 500 19.21 -3.16 -22.80
C ARG A 500 17.78 -3.50 -23.21
N GLU A 501 17.11 -4.39 -22.45
CA GLU A 501 15.70 -4.70 -22.72
C GLU A 501 14.81 -3.46 -22.55
N LYS A 502 15.04 -2.64 -21.50
CA LYS A 502 14.33 -1.38 -21.32
C LYS A 502 14.53 -0.41 -22.48
N LEU A 503 15.75 -0.32 -22.99
CA LEU A 503 16.07 0.51 -24.15
C LEU A 503 15.29 0.06 -25.40
N GLU A 504 15.30 -1.24 -25.69
CA GLU A 504 14.58 -1.79 -26.85
C GLU A 504 13.05 -1.65 -26.69
N ILE A 505 12.53 -1.92 -25.49
CA ILE A 505 11.11 -1.73 -25.18
C ILE A 505 10.73 -0.24 -25.33
N ALA A 506 11.57 0.67 -24.85
CA ALA A 506 11.33 2.09 -24.99
C ALA A 506 11.24 2.52 -26.45
N LYS A 507 12.19 2.09 -27.27
CA LYS A 507 12.23 2.41 -28.71
C LYS A 507 11.03 1.84 -29.47
N ARG A 508 10.75 0.54 -29.27
CA ARG A 508 9.74 -0.16 -30.09
C ARG A 508 8.32 0.16 -29.68
N HIS A 509 8.10 0.40 -28.36
CA HIS A 509 6.74 0.47 -27.82
C HIS A 509 6.42 1.75 -27.08
N LEU A 510 7.32 2.22 -26.16
CA LEU A 510 6.95 3.32 -25.27
C LEU A 510 7.00 4.68 -25.98
N VAL A 511 8.06 4.94 -26.74
CA VAL A 511 8.22 6.22 -27.46
C VAL A 511 7.11 6.40 -28.50
N PRO A 512 6.81 5.44 -29.39
CA PRO A 512 5.71 5.57 -30.34
C PRO A 512 4.35 5.77 -29.65
N LYS A 513 4.07 4.98 -28.61
CA LYS A 513 2.84 5.05 -27.84
C LYS A 513 2.67 6.40 -27.16
N GLN A 514 3.74 6.95 -26.57
CA GLN A 514 3.69 8.24 -25.89
C GLN A 514 3.66 9.41 -26.89
N ALA A 515 4.31 9.29 -28.04
CA ALA A 515 4.21 10.27 -29.11
C ALA A 515 2.76 10.39 -29.61
N ASP A 516 2.14 9.28 -29.98
CA ASP A 516 0.75 9.22 -30.45
C ASP A 516 -0.20 9.75 -29.39
N GLY A 517 -0.07 9.28 -28.15
CA GLY A 517 -0.91 9.71 -27.01
C GLY A 517 -0.80 11.21 -26.65
N ASN A 518 0.27 11.90 -27.07
CA ASN A 518 0.48 13.33 -26.89
C ASN A 518 0.32 14.13 -28.20
N GLY A 519 -0.18 13.51 -29.27
CA GLY A 519 -0.46 14.18 -30.54
C GLY A 519 0.76 14.53 -31.38
N LEU A 520 1.91 13.89 -31.12
CA LEU A 520 3.14 14.03 -31.88
C LEU A 520 3.22 12.95 -32.95
N LYS A 521 3.63 13.30 -34.17
CA LYS A 521 3.87 12.33 -35.23
C LYS A 521 5.25 11.68 -35.06
N ALA A 522 5.40 10.46 -35.56
CA ALA A 522 6.64 9.69 -35.44
C ALA A 522 7.86 10.39 -36.10
N ASP A 523 7.63 11.22 -37.11
CA ASP A 523 8.65 12.01 -37.82
C ASP A 523 9.05 13.30 -37.06
N GLN A 524 8.30 13.69 -36.05
CA GLN A 524 8.55 14.90 -35.24
C GLN A 524 9.39 14.63 -34.00
N LEU A 525 9.61 13.36 -33.65
CA LEU A 525 10.24 12.97 -32.39
C LEU A 525 11.29 11.88 -32.63
N ASP A 526 12.54 12.17 -32.35
CA ASP A 526 13.64 11.23 -32.40
C ASP A 526 14.35 11.14 -31.03
N PHE A 527 14.15 10.03 -30.33
CA PHE A 527 14.88 9.73 -29.10
C PHE A 527 16.15 8.96 -29.43
N THR A 528 17.29 9.55 -29.11
CA THR A 528 18.56 8.82 -29.22
C THR A 528 18.68 7.76 -28.14
N ASP A 529 19.52 6.74 -28.41
CA ASP A 529 19.82 5.70 -27.42
C ASP A 529 20.36 6.30 -26.12
N GLU A 530 21.25 7.27 -26.25
CA GLU A 530 21.85 8.00 -25.12
C GLU A 530 20.77 8.73 -24.31
N GLY A 531 19.81 9.36 -24.98
CA GLY A 531 18.69 10.04 -24.31
C GLY A 531 17.82 9.06 -23.52
N ILE A 532 17.48 7.90 -24.09
CA ILE A 532 16.70 6.90 -23.38
C ILE A 532 17.49 6.30 -22.21
N LEU A 533 18.78 5.99 -22.41
CA LEU A 533 19.67 5.50 -21.35
C LEU A 533 19.81 6.53 -20.21
N GLU A 534 19.88 7.82 -20.52
CA GLU A 534 19.89 8.87 -19.52
C GLU A 534 18.63 8.85 -18.65
N VAL A 535 17.44 8.67 -19.29
CA VAL A 535 16.18 8.52 -18.54
C VAL A 535 16.22 7.28 -17.65
N ILE A 536 16.67 6.14 -18.18
CA ILE A 536 16.73 4.87 -17.45
C ILE A 536 17.63 4.97 -16.24
N ARG A 537 18.84 5.53 -16.40
CA ARG A 537 19.88 5.56 -15.36
C ARG A 537 19.66 6.59 -14.28
N HIS A 538 19.15 7.76 -14.67
CA HIS A 538 19.17 8.94 -13.82
C HIS A 538 17.78 9.43 -13.36
N TYR A 539 16.70 9.00 -14.04
CA TYR A 539 15.34 9.46 -13.73
C TYR A 539 14.40 8.33 -13.33
N THR A 540 14.80 7.05 -13.48
CA THR A 540 13.98 5.91 -13.08
C THR A 540 14.75 4.93 -12.20
N ARG A 541 14.04 4.33 -11.21
CA ARG A 541 14.54 3.26 -10.36
C ARG A 541 13.43 2.24 -10.17
N GLU A 542 13.32 1.34 -11.15
CA GLU A 542 12.28 0.32 -11.19
C GLU A 542 12.75 -0.92 -11.94
N SER A 543 12.16 -2.08 -11.61
CA SER A 543 12.42 -3.32 -12.35
C SER A 543 11.68 -3.38 -13.69
N GLY A 544 10.49 -2.76 -13.78
CA GLY A 544 9.70 -2.66 -15.00
C GLY A 544 10.00 -1.41 -15.82
N VAL A 545 9.01 -0.95 -16.59
CA VAL A 545 9.09 0.21 -17.49
C VAL A 545 7.99 1.26 -17.26
N ARG A 546 7.27 1.19 -16.12
CA ARG A 546 6.12 2.07 -15.85
C ARG A 546 6.52 3.53 -15.62
N ASN A 547 7.58 3.76 -14.85
CA ASN A 547 8.08 5.11 -14.61
C ASN A 547 8.86 5.61 -15.83
N LEU A 548 9.58 4.72 -16.54
CA LEU A 548 10.21 5.05 -17.81
C LEU A 548 9.18 5.58 -18.81
N GLU A 549 8.04 4.91 -18.96
CA GLU A 549 6.91 5.39 -19.78
C GLU A 549 6.43 6.77 -19.35
N ARG A 550 6.31 7.02 -18.04
CA ARG A 550 5.88 8.32 -17.51
C ARG A 550 6.87 9.45 -17.79
N GLU A 551 8.16 9.19 -17.63
CA GLU A 551 9.21 10.18 -17.89
C GLU A 551 9.35 10.47 -19.40
N ILE A 552 9.28 9.45 -20.25
CA ILE A 552 9.19 9.62 -21.71
C ILE A 552 7.97 10.48 -22.07
N GLY A 553 6.80 10.15 -21.52
CA GLY A 553 5.58 10.94 -21.71
C GLY A 553 5.71 12.38 -21.20
N SER A 554 6.51 12.62 -20.15
CA SER A 554 6.82 13.97 -19.67
C SER A 554 7.65 14.77 -20.68
N CYS A 555 8.64 14.13 -21.30
CA CYS A 555 9.41 14.72 -22.38
C CYS A 555 8.51 15.03 -23.59
N CYS A 556 7.67 14.08 -24.02
CA CYS A 556 6.73 14.28 -25.12
C CYS A 556 5.78 15.47 -24.88
N ARG A 557 5.21 15.60 -23.64
CA ARG A 557 4.34 16.75 -23.31
C ARG A 557 5.06 18.10 -23.39
N LYS A 558 6.32 18.17 -22.97
CA LYS A 558 7.10 19.41 -23.06
C LYS A 558 7.40 19.79 -24.49
N ILE A 559 7.64 18.82 -25.35
CA ILE A 559 7.82 19.04 -26.79
C ILE A 559 6.51 19.48 -27.44
N ALA A 560 5.41 18.79 -27.15
CA ALA A 560 4.10 19.17 -27.65
C ALA A 560 3.74 20.62 -27.24
N ARG A 561 4.06 21.01 -26.01
CA ARG A 561 3.90 22.40 -25.55
C ARG A 561 4.73 23.37 -26.38
N LYS A 562 6.00 23.07 -26.69
CA LYS A 562 6.87 23.91 -27.52
C LYS A 562 6.28 24.07 -28.93
N PHE A 563 5.87 22.98 -29.57
CA PHE A 563 5.25 23.03 -30.88
C PHE A 563 3.98 23.88 -30.93
N VAL A 564 3.14 23.82 -29.91
CA VAL A 564 1.94 24.67 -29.83
C VAL A 564 2.29 26.15 -29.56
N SER A 565 3.32 26.42 -28.76
CA SER A 565 3.71 27.81 -28.43
C SER A 565 4.45 28.55 -29.56
N GLU A 566 5.21 27.80 -30.36
CA GLU A 566 6.06 28.39 -31.40
C GLU A 566 5.35 28.61 -32.74
N GLN A 567 4.08 28.19 -32.91
CA GLN A 567 3.24 28.32 -34.11
C GLN A 567 3.97 28.00 -35.43
N SER A 568 5.10 27.26 -35.36
CA SER A 568 5.88 26.91 -36.52
C SER A 568 5.18 25.79 -37.29
N GLY A 569 4.56 26.15 -38.41
CA GLY A 569 3.97 25.19 -39.36
C GLY A 569 4.99 24.34 -40.11
N GLU A 570 6.25 24.38 -39.72
CA GLU A 570 7.33 23.54 -40.28
C GLU A 570 7.53 22.29 -39.39
N THR A 571 7.71 21.15 -39.99
CA THR A 571 8.07 19.87 -39.40
C THR A 571 9.47 19.95 -38.77
N VAL A 572 9.55 20.49 -37.56
CA VAL A 572 10.80 20.50 -36.80
C VAL A 572 10.91 19.16 -36.08
N THR A 573 11.85 18.35 -36.49
CA THR A 573 12.18 17.10 -35.77
C THR A 573 12.93 17.45 -34.47
N ALA A 574 12.39 17.07 -33.35
CA ALA A 574 13.04 17.25 -32.06
C ALA A 574 13.86 15.99 -31.73
N THR A 575 15.18 16.07 -31.88
CA THR A 575 16.10 15.05 -31.40
C THR A 575 16.29 15.20 -29.88
N ILE A 576 16.10 14.10 -29.14
CA ILE A 576 16.20 14.07 -27.67
C ILE A 576 17.41 13.23 -27.29
N ASP A 577 18.50 13.90 -27.02
CA ASP A 577 19.73 13.37 -26.47
C ASP A 577 19.79 13.48 -24.95
N ALA A 578 20.86 13.02 -24.32
CA ALA A 578 21.06 13.06 -22.88
C ALA A 578 21.00 14.48 -22.29
N GLU A 579 21.51 15.50 -23.01
CA GLU A 579 21.53 16.88 -22.55
C GLU A 579 20.10 17.47 -22.53
N ARG A 580 19.35 17.27 -23.59
CA ARG A 580 17.95 17.69 -23.67
C ARG A 580 17.06 16.97 -22.65
N VAL A 581 17.33 15.70 -22.35
CA VAL A 581 16.63 15.00 -21.26
C VAL A 581 16.85 15.70 -19.94
N ARG A 582 18.09 16.09 -19.61
CA ARG A 582 18.41 16.84 -18.39
C ARG A 582 17.73 18.20 -18.35
N GLU A 583 17.69 18.93 -19.45
CA GLU A 583 16.95 20.18 -19.55
C GLU A 583 15.45 19.98 -19.30
N MET A 584 14.89 18.92 -19.86
CA MET A 584 13.46 18.66 -19.77
C MET A 584 13.06 18.09 -18.40
N LEU A 585 13.76 17.14 -17.86
CA LEU A 585 13.39 16.46 -16.62
C LEU A 585 13.94 17.14 -15.37
N GLY A 586 14.92 18.08 -15.55
CA GLY A 586 15.54 18.82 -14.47
C GLY A 586 16.68 18.06 -13.79
N PRO A 587 16.99 18.36 -12.52
CA PRO A 587 18.13 17.74 -11.82
C PRO A 587 18.02 16.23 -11.76
N ILE A 588 19.16 15.56 -11.85
CA ILE A 588 19.28 14.11 -11.73
C ILE A 588 18.62 13.63 -10.42
N LYS A 589 17.64 12.74 -10.55
CA LYS A 589 16.88 12.19 -9.40
C LYS A 589 17.66 11.08 -8.69
N PHE A 590 18.30 10.22 -9.48
CA PHE A 590 19.05 9.08 -8.97
C PHE A 590 20.51 9.19 -9.44
N ARG A 591 21.39 9.49 -8.51
CA ARG A 591 22.82 9.33 -8.75
C ARG A 591 23.14 7.88 -8.52
N GLN A 592 23.92 7.26 -9.40
CA GLN A 592 24.56 6.01 -9.08
C GLN A 592 25.45 6.32 -7.86
N GLN A 593 25.06 5.84 -6.69
CA GLN A 593 25.98 5.82 -5.57
C GLN A 593 27.11 4.90 -6.00
N GLY A 594 28.25 5.48 -6.27
CA GLY A 594 29.43 4.73 -6.70
C GLY A 594 29.79 3.71 -5.63
N ILE A 595 30.28 2.56 -6.08
CA ILE A 595 31.07 1.66 -5.25
C ILE A 595 32.15 2.53 -4.58
N ALA A 596 32.49 2.23 -3.34
CA ALA A 596 33.59 2.90 -2.65
C ALA A 596 34.81 3.04 -3.58
N GLU A 597 35.39 4.22 -3.68
CA GLU A 597 36.49 4.47 -4.61
C GLU A 597 37.74 3.63 -4.29
N GLN A 598 37.84 3.17 -3.04
CA GLN A 598 38.92 2.34 -2.51
C GLN A 598 38.36 1.20 -1.65
N SER A 599 39.16 0.16 -1.45
CA SER A 599 38.87 -0.91 -0.49
C SER A 599 38.92 -0.35 0.92
N GLU A 600 37.88 -0.59 1.72
CA GLU A 600 37.75 -0.02 3.06
C GLU A 600 37.62 -1.10 4.13
N ILE A 601 38.08 -0.80 5.32
CA ILE A 601 37.96 -1.69 6.48
C ILE A 601 36.55 -1.54 7.05
N GLY A 602 35.84 -2.68 7.20
CA GLY A 602 34.52 -2.72 7.78
C GLY A 602 33.39 -2.33 6.82
N LEU A 603 33.68 -2.09 5.55
CA LEU A 603 32.67 -1.80 4.52
C LEU A 603 32.55 -2.99 3.57
N ALA A 604 31.38 -3.65 3.55
CA ALA A 604 31.10 -4.76 2.64
C ALA A 604 29.90 -4.46 1.77
N THR A 605 29.95 -4.89 0.51
CA THR A 605 28.88 -4.70 -0.46
C THR A 605 28.02 -5.95 -0.55
N GLY A 606 26.73 -5.81 -0.23
CA GLY A 606 25.72 -6.86 -0.35
C GLY A 606 24.79 -6.63 -1.50
N LEU A 607 24.04 -7.68 -1.87
CA LEU A 607 23.00 -7.65 -2.88
C LEU A 607 21.65 -7.97 -2.25
N ALA A 608 20.69 -7.07 -2.43
CA ALA A 608 19.32 -7.23 -1.97
C ALA A 608 18.36 -7.34 -3.14
N TRP A 609 17.22 -7.94 -2.86
CA TRP A 609 16.06 -7.92 -3.74
C TRP A 609 14.95 -7.10 -3.09
N THR A 610 14.32 -6.25 -3.88
CA THR A 610 13.16 -5.44 -3.49
C THR A 610 12.05 -5.57 -4.53
N GLU A 611 10.85 -5.12 -4.21
CA GLU A 611 9.74 -5.08 -5.18
C GLU A 611 10.05 -4.24 -6.44
N VAL A 612 10.98 -3.32 -6.34
CA VAL A 612 11.46 -2.49 -7.47
C VAL A 612 12.62 -3.11 -8.23
N GLY A 613 13.14 -4.26 -7.81
CA GLY A 613 14.26 -4.97 -8.43
C GLY A 613 15.42 -5.23 -7.49
N GLY A 614 16.54 -5.66 -8.08
CA GLY A 614 17.77 -5.85 -7.34
C GLY A 614 18.43 -4.52 -6.97
N GLU A 615 19.06 -4.50 -5.79
CA GLU A 615 19.69 -3.33 -5.21
C GLU A 615 21.03 -3.69 -4.56
N VAL A 616 21.95 -2.74 -4.55
CA VAL A 616 23.25 -2.88 -3.86
C VAL A 616 23.13 -2.25 -2.48
N LEU A 617 23.50 -3.00 -1.46
CA LEU A 617 23.51 -2.56 -0.07
C LEU A 617 24.96 -2.43 0.43
N GLN A 618 25.31 -1.29 0.94
CA GLN A 618 26.54 -1.11 1.70
C GLN A 618 26.28 -1.44 3.17
N ILE A 619 27.12 -2.26 3.76
CA ILE A 619 27.07 -2.64 5.18
C ILE A 619 28.35 -2.17 5.84
N GLU A 620 28.18 -1.25 6.76
CA GLU A 620 29.27 -0.64 7.52
C GLU A 620 29.37 -1.29 8.89
N ALA A 621 30.58 -1.69 9.28
CA ALA A 621 30.89 -2.23 10.61
C ALA A 621 32.03 -1.45 11.26
N THR A 622 31.78 -0.89 12.42
CA THR A 622 32.79 -0.10 13.16
C THR A 622 32.96 -0.62 14.57
N LEU A 623 34.19 -0.61 15.04
CA LEU A 623 34.57 -1.01 16.39
C LEU A 623 34.69 0.19 17.32
N ILE A 624 34.04 0.11 18.46
CA ILE A 624 34.09 1.12 19.54
C ILE A 624 34.61 0.46 20.81
N LYS A 625 35.29 1.18 21.68
CA LYS A 625 35.63 0.66 23.04
C LYS A 625 34.35 0.34 23.79
N GLY A 626 34.23 -0.89 24.31
CA GLY A 626 32.97 -1.33 24.93
C GLY A 626 33.13 -2.62 25.74
N ARG A 627 32.03 -3.36 25.84
CA ARG A 627 31.92 -4.61 26.63
C ARG A 627 31.55 -5.84 25.80
N GLY A 628 31.75 -5.80 24.50
CA GLY A 628 31.42 -6.89 23.56
C GLY A 628 29.96 -6.82 23.06
N GLY A 629 29.29 -5.69 23.20
CA GLY A 629 27.94 -5.46 22.73
C GLY A 629 27.87 -5.27 21.20
N VAL A 630 26.65 -5.43 20.65
CA VAL A 630 26.34 -5.18 19.23
C VAL A 630 25.23 -4.17 19.14
N THR A 631 25.47 -3.13 18.36
CA THR A 631 24.46 -2.13 18.01
C THR A 631 24.12 -2.27 16.52
N LEU A 632 22.83 -2.37 16.19
CA LEU A 632 22.34 -2.48 14.83
C LEU A 632 21.51 -1.25 14.50
N THR A 633 21.80 -0.59 13.37
CA THR A 633 21.07 0.59 12.90
C THR A 633 20.76 0.48 11.41
N GLY A 634 19.67 1.14 10.91
CA GLY A 634 19.27 1.13 9.52
C GLY A 634 17.86 0.58 9.27
N LYS A 635 16.95 0.59 10.28
CA LYS A 635 15.59 0.01 10.22
C LYS A 635 15.59 -1.45 9.77
N LEU A 636 16.38 -2.27 10.45
CA LEU A 636 16.48 -3.70 10.18
C LEU A 636 15.27 -4.43 10.78
N GLY A 637 14.63 -5.30 10.00
CA GLY A 637 13.60 -6.21 10.48
C GLY A 637 14.17 -7.33 11.38
N GLU A 638 13.28 -8.09 12.00
CA GLU A 638 13.66 -9.12 12.99
C GLU A 638 14.56 -10.18 12.38
N VAL A 639 14.25 -10.68 11.17
CA VAL A 639 15.06 -11.72 10.50
C VAL A 639 16.48 -11.23 10.21
N MET A 640 16.64 -9.98 9.80
CA MET A 640 17.95 -9.40 9.53
C MET A 640 18.75 -9.17 10.81
N GLN A 641 18.10 -8.82 11.92
CA GLN A 641 18.74 -8.69 13.23
C GLN A 641 19.22 -10.04 13.75
N GLU A 642 18.42 -11.10 13.61
CA GLU A 642 18.82 -12.47 13.94
C GLU A 642 20.01 -12.93 13.09
N SER A 643 19.97 -12.64 11.78
CA SER A 643 21.07 -12.94 10.86
C SER A 643 22.37 -12.23 11.26
N ALA A 644 22.30 -10.98 11.72
CA ALA A 644 23.46 -10.26 12.24
C ALA A 644 24.04 -10.92 13.51
N GLN A 645 23.19 -11.40 14.42
CA GLN A 645 23.62 -12.11 15.61
C GLN A 645 24.26 -13.46 15.28
N ALA A 646 23.68 -14.19 14.32
CA ALA A 646 24.23 -15.46 13.82
C ALA A 646 25.61 -15.23 13.17
N ALA A 647 25.73 -14.20 12.34
CA ALA A 647 26.98 -13.80 11.70
C ALA A 647 28.05 -13.47 12.73
N LEU A 648 27.76 -12.67 13.76
CA LEU A 648 28.70 -12.36 14.82
C LEU A 648 29.15 -13.59 15.59
N THR A 649 28.21 -14.48 15.93
CA THR A 649 28.55 -15.73 16.65
C THR A 649 29.46 -16.60 15.80
N CYS A 650 29.18 -16.70 14.51
CA CYS A 650 29.96 -17.44 13.54
C CYS A 650 31.39 -16.89 13.43
N ILE A 651 31.56 -15.57 13.36
CA ILE A 651 32.89 -14.92 13.30
C ILE A 651 33.64 -15.07 14.64
N LYS A 652 32.97 -14.90 15.77
CA LYS A 652 33.59 -15.14 17.09
C LYS A 652 34.10 -16.58 17.24
N ALA A 653 33.36 -17.56 16.72
CA ALA A 653 33.80 -18.96 16.74
C ALA A 653 35.05 -19.22 15.87
N ARG A 654 35.38 -18.34 14.93
CA ARG A 654 36.53 -18.40 14.02
C ARG A 654 37.66 -17.43 14.38
N ALA A 655 37.58 -16.80 15.54
CA ALA A 655 38.54 -15.77 15.96
C ALA A 655 39.98 -16.25 15.84
N GLU A 656 40.31 -17.50 16.24
CA GLU A 656 41.68 -18.06 16.15
C GLU A 656 42.13 -18.20 14.69
N ARG A 657 41.25 -18.62 13.78
CA ARG A 657 41.56 -18.76 12.32
C ARG A 657 41.81 -17.41 11.67
N LEU A 658 41.15 -16.38 12.16
CA LEU A 658 41.28 -15.01 11.67
C LEU A 658 42.37 -14.22 12.41
N ALA A 659 43.20 -14.91 13.15
CA ALA A 659 44.29 -14.32 13.98
C ALA A 659 43.81 -13.21 14.94
N MET A 660 42.57 -13.32 15.44
CA MET A 660 41.95 -12.34 16.34
C MET A 660 41.96 -12.86 17.79
N SER A 661 42.26 -11.98 18.72
CA SER A 661 42.14 -12.30 20.15
C SER A 661 40.70 -12.18 20.63
N LEU A 662 40.17 -13.21 21.29
CA LEU A 662 38.87 -13.18 21.92
C LEU A 662 38.73 -12.08 22.97
N ASP A 663 39.83 -11.77 23.69
CA ASP A 663 39.87 -10.69 24.66
C ASP A 663 39.80 -9.30 24.01
N PHE A 664 40.32 -9.16 22.78
CA PHE A 664 40.15 -7.95 21.98
C PHE A 664 38.70 -7.74 21.61
N ILE A 665 38.00 -8.79 21.17
CA ILE A 665 36.58 -8.75 20.79
C ILE A 665 35.72 -8.42 22.02
N ARG A 666 36.01 -9.00 23.18
CA ARG A 666 35.24 -8.78 24.42
C ARG A 666 35.33 -7.34 24.95
N LYS A 667 36.38 -6.61 24.63
CA LYS A 667 36.59 -5.22 25.06
C LYS A 667 36.15 -4.18 24.04
N ARG A 668 35.45 -4.59 23.00
CA ARG A 668 34.97 -3.72 21.91
C ARG A 668 33.52 -3.98 21.63
N ASP A 669 32.75 -2.92 21.47
CA ASP A 669 31.42 -2.97 20.93
C ASP A 669 31.47 -2.84 19.40
N LEU A 670 30.64 -3.58 18.72
CA LEU A 670 30.53 -3.57 17.27
C LEU A 670 29.25 -2.83 16.87
N HIS A 671 29.37 -1.79 16.07
CA HIS A 671 28.24 -1.08 15.51
C HIS A 671 28.15 -1.41 14.02
N ILE A 672 27.00 -1.96 13.62
CA ILE A 672 26.68 -2.24 12.23
C ILE A 672 25.63 -1.26 11.79
N HIS A 673 25.90 -0.60 10.68
CA HIS A 673 24.99 0.35 10.08
C HIS A 673 24.72 -0.04 8.62
N ILE A 674 23.44 -0.05 8.25
CA ILE A 674 23.04 -0.19 6.84
C ILE A 674 22.39 1.12 6.45
N PRO A 675 23.03 1.94 5.61
CA PRO A 675 22.53 3.24 5.16
C PRO A 675 21.12 3.16 4.54
N GLU A 676 20.52 4.33 4.23
CA GLU A 676 19.15 4.45 3.72
C GLU A 676 18.06 4.00 4.70
N GLY A 677 18.11 4.49 5.93
CA GLY A 677 17.15 4.18 7.01
C GLY A 677 15.68 4.57 6.72
N ALA A 678 15.39 5.19 5.59
CA ALA A 678 14.01 5.47 5.17
C ALA A 678 13.27 4.20 4.70
N ILE A 679 14.02 3.20 4.17
CA ILE A 679 13.47 1.96 3.63
C ILE A 679 13.66 0.83 4.65
N PRO A 680 12.58 0.18 5.13
CA PRO A 680 12.71 -1.01 5.96
C PRO A 680 13.43 -2.13 5.20
N LYS A 681 14.37 -2.80 5.86
CA LYS A 681 15.15 -3.89 5.29
C LYS A 681 14.98 -5.13 6.16
N ASP A 682 14.57 -6.23 5.53
CA ASP A 682 14.44 -7.52 6.23
C ASP A 682 14.84 -8.67 5.32
N GLY A 683 15.34 -9.74 5.91
CA GLY A 683 15.70 -10.98 5.22
C GLY A 683 17.06 -11.53 5.61
N PRO A 684 17.26 -12.85 5.47
CA PRO A 684 18.47 -13.53 5.90
C PRO A 684 19.65 -13.41 4.91
N SER A 685 19.38 -12.95 3.66
CA SER A 685 20.35 -12.98 2.55
C SER A 685 21.56 -12.05 2.68
N ALA A 686 21.56 -11.15 3.65
CA ALA A 686 22.70 -10.29 3.98
C ALA A 686 23.67 -10.91 4.99
N GLY A 687 23.44 -12.14 5.43
CA GLY A 687 24.20 -12.80 6.50
C GLY A 687 25.69 -12.87 6.22
N ILE A 688 26.09 -13.33 5.03
CA ILE A 688 27.53 -13.39 4.68
C ILE A 688 28.14 -11.99 4.53
N THR A 689 27.39 -11.01 4.06
CA THR A 689 27.86 -9.63 3.91
C THR A 689 28.14 -8.99 5.28
N MET A 690 27.19 -9.17 6.22
CA MET A 690 27.39 -8.71 7.60
C MET A 690 28.58 -9.41 8.26
N ALA A 691 28.70 -10.73 8.07
CA ALA A 691 29.83 -11.50 8.58
C ALA A 691 31.16 -10.97 8.02
N THR A 692 31.22 -10.66 6.72
CA THR A 692 32.42 -10.13 6.07
C THR A 692 32.78 -8.74 6.58
N ALA A 693 31.79 -7.84 6.70
CA ALA A 693 32.01 -6.50 7.28
C ALA A 693 32.54 -6.58 8.73
N MET A 694 31.93 -7.48 9.54
CA MET A 694 32.40 -7.73 10.90
C MET A 694 33.80 -8.31 10.95
N ALA A 695 34.09 -9.32 10.09
CA ALA A 695 35.42 -9.92 10.02
C ALA A 695 36.49 -8.89 9.60
N SER A 696 36.20 -8.08 8.60
CA SER A 696 37.07 -6.99 8.16
C SER A 696 37.32 -5.97 9.27
N ALA A 697 36.29 -5.51 9.95
CA ALA A 697 36.44 -4.56 11.07
C ALA A 697 37.26 -5.14 12.21
N LEU A 698 37.06 -6.42 12.55
CA LEU A 698 37.77 -7.11 13.63
C LEU A 698 39.21 -7.46 13.28
N SER A 699 39.49 -7.92 12.05
CA SER A 699 40.81 -8.26 11.55
C SER A 699 41.61 -7.05 11.06
N ARG A 700 40.94 -5.91 10.82
CA ARG A 700 41.47 -4.71 10.16
C ARG A 700 41.98 -4.95 8.73
N VAL A 701 41.43 -5.93 8.05
CA VAL A 701 41.72 -6.22 6.64
C VAL A 701 40.63 -5.59 5.77
N PRO A 702 40.98 -4.78 4.76
CA PRO A 702 39.97 -4.18 3.88
C PRO A 702 39.19 -5.21 3.09
N VAL A 703 37.94 -4.91 2.81
CA VAL A 703 37.13 -5.66 1.86
C VAL A 703 37.40 -5.14 0.45
N ARG A 704 37.59 -6.03 -0.50
CA ARG A 704 37.78 -5.68 -1.93
C ARG A 704 36.57 -4.92 -2.47
N ARG A 705 36.81 -3.73 -3.03
CA ARG A 705 35.77 -2.82 -3.49
C ARG A 705 34.85 -3.37 -4.62
N ASN A 706 35.43 -4.21 -5.49
CA ASN A 706 34.75 -4.77 -6.68
C ASN A 706 34.02 -6.07 -6.38
N VAL A 707 33.88 -6.46 -5.12
CA VAL A 707 33.22 -7.69 -4.69
C VAL A 707 31.87 -7.35 -4.06
N ALA A 708 30.82 -8.00 -4.56
CA ALA A 708 29.55 -8.04 -3.87
C ALA A 708 29.14 -9.46 -3.53
N MET A 709 28.34 -9.62 -2.49
CA MET A 709 27.98 -10.93 -2.01
C MET A 709 26.54 -10.99 -1.52
N THR A 710 25.98 -12.19 -1.54
CA THR A 710 24.67 -12.46 -0.94
C THR A 710 24.60 -13.93 -0.54
N GLY A 711 24.03 -14.20 0.63
CA GLY A 711 23.92 -15.55 1.19
C GLY A 711 23.44 -15.51 2.63
N GLU A 712 22.67 -16.50 3.02
CA GLU A 712 22.32 -16.72 4.42
C GLU A 712 23.46 -17.47 5.11
N ILE A 713 23.72 -17.15 6.37
CA ILE A 713 24.79 -17.75 7.15
C ILE A 713 24.23 -18.57 8.31
N THR A 714 24.79 -19.75 8.53
CA THR A 714 24.53 -20.55 9.72
C THR A 714 25.59 -20.33 10.82
N LEU A 715 25.27 -20.67 12.06
CA LEU A 715 26.21 -20.59 13.18
C LEU A 715 27.52 -21.40 12.95
N ARG A 716 27.43 -22.46 12.13
CA ARG A 716 28.58 -23.29 11.75
C ARG A 716 29.37 -22.75 10.57
N GLY A 717 28.90 -21.65 9.97
CA GLY A 717 29.53 -20.98 8.84
C GLY A 717 29.22 -21.61 7.48
N ARG A 718 28.18 -22.41 7.35
CA ARG A 718 27.67 -22.83 6.06
C ARG A 718 26.89 -21.68 5.43
N VAL A 719 27.02 -21.54 4.12
CA VAL A 719 26.31 -20.57 3.32
C VAL A 719 25.10 -21.25 2.70
N LEU A 720 23.91 -20.73 2.95
CA LEU A 720 22.65 -21.26 2.47
C LEU A 720 22.11 -20.48 1.26
N PRO A 721 21.33 -21.13 0.40
CA PRO A 721 20.79 -20.52 -0.81
C PRO A 721 19.82 -19.38 -0.51
N ILE A 722 19.70 -18.46 -1.47
CA ILE A 722 18.88 -17.26 -1.39
C ILE A 722 17.98 -17.10 -2.63
N GLY A 723 16.96 -16.28 -2.52
CA GLY A 723 16.09 -15.94 -3.65
C GLY A 723 16.53 -14.68 -4.42
N GLY A 724 15.99 -14.52 -5.64
CA GLY A 724 16.16 -13.31 -6.46
C GLY A 724 17.58 -13.18 -7.04
N VAL A 725 18.22 -14.29 -7.42
CA VAL A 725 19.58 -14.31 -7.95
C VAL A 725 19.69 -13.46 -9.21
N LYS A 726 18.77 -13.61 -10.14
CA LYS A 726 18.76 -12.85 -11.40
C LYS A 726 18.75 -11.34 -11.14
N GLU A 727 17.83 -10.85 -10.34
CA GLU A 727 17.68 -9.44 -10.02
C GLU A 727 18.93 -8.88 -9.31
N LYS A 728 19.51 -9.66 -8.42
CA LYS A 728 20.73 -9.30 -7.68
C LYS A 728 21.92 -9.17 -8.61
N LEU A 729 22.10 -10.10 -9.54
CA LEU A 729 23.20 -10.05 -10.51
C LEU A 729 23.02 -8.91 -11.53
N LEU A 730 21.77 -8.64 -11.94
CA LEU A 730 21.45 -7.48 -12.77
C LEU A 730 21.80 -6.16 -12.06
N ALA A 731 21.55 -6.08 -10.76
CA ALA A 731 21.93 -4.92 -9.97
C ALA A 731 23.45 -4.78 -9.86
N ALA A 732 24.16 -5.85 -9.55
CA ALA A 732 25.61 -5.85 -9.47
C ALA A 732 26.25 -5.37 -10.78
N HIS A 733 25.83 -5.91 -11.91
CA HIS A 733 26.31 -5.47 -13.23
C HIS A 733 26.00 -3.99 -13.50
N ARG A 734 24.79 -3.52 -13.18
CA ARG A 734 24.41 -2.11 -13.35
C ARG A 734 25.27 -1.15 -12.52
N PHE A 735 25.70 -1.59 -11.33
CA PHE A 735 26.57 -0.81 -10.44
C PHE A 735 28.07 -0.99 -10.75
N GLY A 736 28.43 -1.77 -11.79
CA GLY A 736 29.83 -1.95 -12.19
C GLY A 736 30.63 -2.84 -11.24
N ILE A 737 29.98 -3.78 -10.59
CA ILE A 737 30.63 -4.79 -9.74
C ILE A 737 31.02 -5.95 -10.64
N ASP A 738 32.30 -6.36 -10.58
CA ASP A 738 32.84 -7.40 -11.45
C ASP A 738 32.79 -8.79 -10.80
N THR A 739 32.95 -8.84 -9.46
CA THR A 739 33.10 -10.11 -8.75
C THR A 739 31.93 -10.34 -7.81
N ILE A 740 31.28 -11.48 -7.96
CA ILE A 740 30.11 -11.85 -7.15
C ILE A 740 30.39 -13.14 -6.38
N ILE A 741 29.97 -13.14 -5.11
CA ILE A 741 30.01 -14.34 -4.27
C ILE A 741 28.58 -14.80 -4.01
N LEU A 742 28.28 -16.04 -4.42
CA LEU A 742 26.96 -16.67 -4.31
C LEU A 742 27.07 -18.04 -3.61
N PRO A 743 25.99 -18.47 -2.92
CA PRO A 743 25.90 -19.82 -2.41
C PRO A 743 25.94 -20.84 -3.58
N LYS A 744 26.64 -21.96 -3.40
CA LYS A 744 26.75 -23.02 -4.39
C LYS A 744 25.40 -23.60 -4.80
N ASP A 745 24.48 -23.74 -3.84
CA ASP A 745 23.13 -24.25 -4.10
C ASP A 745 22.31 -23.35 -5.05
N ASN A 746 22.76 -22.11 -5.30
CA ASN A 746 22.16 -21.20 -6.28
C ASN A 746 22.74 -21.35 -7.72
N GLU A 747 23.64 -22.29 -7.98
CA GLU A 747 24.16 -22.57 -9.33
C GLU A 747 23.02 -22.83 -10.32
N LYS A 748 22.00 -23.54 -9.91
CA LYS A 748 20.77 -23.81 -10.70
C LYS A 748 20.05 -22.54 -11.17
N ASP A 749 20.11 -21.47 -10.37
CA ASP A 749 19.39 -20.22 -10.64
C ASP A 749 20.15 -19.35 -11.69
N LEU A 750 21.43 -19.65 -11.94
CA LEU A 750 22.22 -18.96 -12.96
C LEU A 750 21.71 -19.20 -14.40
N VAL A 751 20.93 -20.25 -14.62
CA VAL A 751 20.29 -20.54 -15.91
C VAL A 751 19.26 -19.45 -16.27
N GLU A 752 18.73 -18.73 -15.29
CA GLU A 752 17.77 -17.63 -15.50
C GLU A 752 18.47 -16.30 -15.83
N VAL A 753 19.77 -16.19 -15.61
CA VAL A 753 20.56 -14.98 -15.86
C VAL A 753 20.94 -14.91 -17.33
N PRO A 754 20.75 -13.76 -18.00
CA PRO A 754 21.19 -13.57 -19.37
C PRO A 754 22.68 -13.87 -19.55
N GLU A 755 23.04 -14.54 -20.66
CA GLU A 755 24.43 -14.94 -20.92
C GLU A 755 25.39 -13.75 -20.90
N GLU A 756 24.99 -12.64 -21.51
CA GLU A 756 25.79 -11.40 -21.55
C GLU A 756 26.21 -10.93 -20.12
N ILE A 757 25.36 -11.07 -19.15
CA ILE A 757 25.62 -10.64 -17.77
C ILE A 757 26.43 -11.71 -17.03
N ARG A 758 26.11 -12.97 -17.28
CA ARG A 758 26.85 -14.08 -16.69
C ARG A 758 28.31 -14.07 -17.13
N ASP A 759 28.59 -13.73 -18.40
CA ASP A 759 29.93 -13.67 -18.96
C ASP A 759 30.69 -12.39 -18.55
N ALA A 760 29.97 -11.33 -18.22
CA ALA A 760 30.54 -10.07 -17.74
C ALA A 760 30.93 -10.11 -16.23
N LEU A 761 30.41 -11.07 -15.47
CA LEU A 761 30.61 -11.17 -14.03
C LEU A 761 31.46 -12.38 -13.67
N SER A 762 32.42 -12.19 -12.79
CA SER A 762 33.18 -13.27 -12.14
C SER A 762 32.38 -13.84 -10.97
N ILE A 763 31.66 -14.95 -11.20
CA ILE A 763 30.77 -15.55 -10.21
C ILE A 763 31.53 -16.63 -9.44
N ASN A 764 31.67 -16.43 -8.12
CA ASN A 764 32.32 -17.38 -7.22
C ASN A 764 31.25 -18.09 -6.37
N LEU A 765 31.13 -19.40 -6.56
CA LEU A 765 30.21 -20.24 -5.83
C LEU A 765 30.87 -20.74 -4.56
N VAL A 766 30.25 -20.55 -3.39
CA VAL A 766 30.81 -20.86 -2.08
C VAL A 766 29.88 -21.72 -1.23
N GLU A 767 30.46 -22.60 -0.42
CA GLU A 767 29.72 -23.41 0.56
C GLU A 767 29.90 -22.92 2.00
N THR A 768 31.03 -22.24 2.26
CA THR A 768 31.44 -21.85 3.61
C THR A 768 31.82 -20.35 3.69
N ILE A 769 31.66 -19.79 4.89
CA ILE A 769 32.09 -18.42 5.16
C ILE A 769 33.60 -18.23 5.02
N ASP A 770 34.38 -19.29 5.25
CA ASP A 770 35.82 -19.23 5.11
C ASP A 770 36.23 -18.97 3.66
N GLU A 771 35.53 -19.57 2.69
CA GLU A 771 35.69 -19.28 1.25
C GLU A 771 35.23 -17.84 0.92
N VAL A 772 34.11 -17.40 1.50
CA VAL A 772 33.63 -16.00 1.30
C VAL A 772 34.72 -15.02 1.72
N LEU A 773 35.27 -15.19 2.90
CA LEU A 773 36.32 -14.29 3.44
C LEU A 773 37.58 -14.31 2.59
N ALA A 774 37.97 -15.47 2.05
CA ALA A 774 39.15 -15.61 1.17
C ALA A 774 38.96 -14.83 -0.16
N PHE A 775 37.77 -14.79 -0.70
CA PHE A 775 37.47 -14.00 -1.93
C PHE A 775 37.28 -12.52 -1.65
N ALA A 776 36.64 -12.19 -0.50
CA ALA A 776 36.20 -10.84 -0.21
C ALA A 776 37.27 -9.95 0.43
N LEU A 777 38.13 -10.50 1.28
CA LEU A 777 39.17 -9.73 1.97
C LEU A 777 40.41 -9.61 1.08
N GLU A 778 41.11 -8.49 1.24
CA GLU A 778 42.45 -8.35 0.67
C GLU A 778 43.43 -9.25 1.42
N ASP A 779 44.53 -9.66 0.73
CA ASP A 779 45.58 -10.42 1.39
C ASP A 779 46.16 -9.57 2.54
N ALA A 780 46.09 -10.10 3.73
CA ALA A 780 46.71 -9.43 4.86
C ALA A 780 48.23 -9.34 4.58
N CYS A 781 48.69 -8.13 4.26
CA CYS A 781 50.16 -7.91 4.32
C CYS A 781 50.62 -8.25 5.76
N PRO A 782 51.58 -9.13 5.94
CA PRO A 782 52.15 -9.39 7.25
C PRO A 782 52.95 -8.14 7.69
N THR A 783 52.27 -7.14 8.21
CA THR A 783 52.90 -6.01 8.87
C THR A 783 52.72 -6.18 10.35
N ASP A 784 53.87 -6.36 11.01
CA ASP A 784 54.13 -6.26 12.42
C ASP A 784 52.96 -5.82 13.32
N ALA A 785 52.48 -6.77 14.10
CA ALA A 785 51.56 -6.50 15.20
C ALA A 785 52.35 -5.85 16.37
N ALA A 786 52.66 -4.57 16.23
CA ALA A 786 53.13 -3.75 17.34
C ALA A 786 52.32 -2.47 17.37
N ALA A 787 51.49 -2.41 18.39
CA ALA A 787 50.79 -1.25 18.93
C ALA A 787 51.20 0.13 18.38
N THR A 788 50.35 0.70 17.53
CA THR A 788 50.30 2.15 17.42
C THR A 788 48.83 2.56 17.51
N GLU A 789 48.49 3.29 18.57
CA GLU A 789 47.22 3.97 18.68
C GLU A 789 47.05 4.88 17.44
N ALA A 790 45.99 4.67 16.70
CA ALA A 790 45.70 5.55 15.59
C ALA A 790 45.52 7.00 16.12
N PRO A 791 46.07 7.99 15.43
CA PRO A 791 45.86 9.40 15.81
C PRO A 791 44.35 9.75 15.62
N PRO A 792 43.82 10.67 16.42
CA PRO A 792 42.42 11.05 16.31
C PRO A 792 42.14 11.71 14.95
N LEU A 793 41.07 11.30 14.30
CA LEU A 793 40.62 11.71 12.96
C LEU A 793 40.19 13.18 12.80
N TRP A 794 40.52 14.09 13.76
CA TRP A 794 40.15 15.52 13.73
C TRP A 794 41.28 16.49 13.80
N THR A 795 42.43 16.15 13.35
CA THR A 795 43.50 17.13 13.10
C THR A 795 43.69 17.37 11.59
N THR A 796 42.61 17.86 10.94
CA THR A 796 42.79 18.63 9.71
C THR A 796 42.53 20.10 10.05
N GLU A 797 43.59 20.89 10.11
CA GLU A 797 43.46 22.35 10.10
C GLU A 797 42.60 22.79 8.91
N PRO A 798 41.69 23.73 9.10
CA PRO A 798 40.93 24.27 7.98
C PRO A 798 41.89 24.98 7.02
N PRO A 799 41.69 24.87 5.69
CA PRO A 799 42.54 25.56 4.75
C PRO A 799 42.38 27.08 4.95
N THR A 800 43.49 27.74 5.29
CA THR A 800 43.62 29.17 5.33
C THR A 800 43.40 29.74 3.92
N GLN A 801 42.15 30.15 3.61
CA GLN A 801 41.89 30.99 2.44
C GLN A 801 42.50 32.38 2.71
N GLY A 802 43.58 32.64 2.03
CA GLY A 802 44.13 34.02 1.91
C GLY A 802 43.14 34.88 1.12
N ILE A 803 42.58 35.87 1.81
CA ILE A 803 41.85 36.95 1.19
C ILE A 803 42.88 37.81 0.50
N GLN A 804 42.99 37.77 -0.83
CA GLN A 804 43.62 38.85 -1.62
C GLN A 804 42.56 39.91 -1.90
N THR A 805 42.71 41.02 -1.25
CA THR A 805 42.08 42.31 -1.58
C THR A 805 42.78 42.93 -2.78
N SER A 806 42.04 43.13 -3.87
CA SER A 806 42.18 44.26 -4.78
C SER A 806 40.91 44.36 -5.63
#